data_2485314ae3a648de32225dbe851daec1
#
_entry.id   2485314ae3a648de32225dbe851daec1
#
_cell.length_a   1.000
_cell.length_b   1.000
_cell.length_c   1.000
_cell.angle_alpha   90.00
_cell.angle_beta   90.00
_cell.angle_gamma   90.00
#
_symmetry.space_group_name_H-M   'P 1'
#
loop_
_entity.id
_entity.type
_entity.pdbx_description
1 polymer ?
#
loop_
_entity_poly.entity_id
_entity_poly.type
_entity_poly.pdbx_seq_one_letter_code
_entity_poly.pdbx_strand_id
1 'polypeptide(L)'
;MPGIQDGPSSSLFKPLPFKGNVAMSELAGAGISKEMAAAIEHAPGGACVCWGIPFEVGDVVVVAERAISVEFSPTVAQWLVFMHTSDVRPVEPGPGGFISPMRGEGQLGERAADYAMLYADGTQERVPIRRRHQVGAFDRRWGENCFEAVAQHKPRPVRAAHEQLRPVWGLTQMRVDTADSGPWVNWLWAWENPHPEKALVGVRFEPVAGVVVVAAVSAGSVSSLPLRWQTRRKAVLTLPESEGFWPELDEDGLLGQIQLDMGQVISAASRLVYPNDAWNDTYNNQLPRKSERDVLIEYTAHPDACFHLADGRVVPIVQLASAQPSIPLQALPPATQRVNLRVVERGSGKCVPVKLHVHGAWGEYLAPVNRHRIPNPAWFEDYSVDFVHGATWVESGDNPHYCTYIPGETAIDLPPGKVYVEVAKGFEIRPVRKMVEVTPATREIVVEIEKVLPWREKGWVTADTHVHFLSPISALLEGSAEGVNVVNLLASQWGELMTNVGDFDGKTTWGSKEAGGDGEYLVRVGTENRQHVLGHISLLGYRGKIIAPMTTGGPDESALGDPIEILLTEWARQCRKQGGLVVLPHFPNPRAEHAASIVSGDVDALEMTAWGNLYEGIDPYSLSDWYRYLNCGYLTAAVGGTDKMSANTAVGTVRTYARLDPQAEFTYQAWMEAVRRGETFVTYGPLLEFVVDGHPPGSRIEMPASGGTVDVLWQVASVTVPMSRVELIVNGEIRESVAVPPGEASGHWSVRVNKSAWLALLVRGHYADKPEIIAAHSSPVMVTVGGGALLAAADAVTILEQIEGALAYLDTVGTRAEDVAYKRMRLVLVAAHRTLHNRMHQQGTYHGHTPVTDHAEHH
;
A
#
# COMPACT_ATOMS: atom_id res chain seq x y z
N MET A 1 0.99 -34.66 23.43
CA MET A 1 0.82 -33.80 22.29
C MET A 1 -0.32 -32.82 22.58
N PRO A 2 -0.18 -31.52 22.32
CA PRO A 2 -1.25 -30.56 22.59
C PRO A 2 -2.41 -30.78 21.61
N GLY A 3 -3.64 -30.54 22.08
CA GLY A 3 -4.82 -30.50 21.22
C GLY A 3 -4.85 -29.22 20.38
N ILE A 4 -5.62 -29.21 19.31
CA ILE A 4 -5.88 -28.03 18.49
C ILE A 4 -7.15 -27.36 18.96
N GLN A 5 -7.12 -26.01 19.08
CA GLN A 5 -8.28 -25.19 19.40
C GLN A 5 -8.32 -24.01 18.40
N ASP A 6 -9.11 -24.12 17.35
CA ASP A 6 -9.26 -23.05 16.36
C ASP A 6 -10.56 -22.24 16.54
N GLY A 7 -11.21 -22.40 17.68
CA GLY A 7 -12.42 -21.69 18.06
C GLY A 7 -13.34 -22.53 18.97
N PRO A 8 -14.54 -22.03 19.27
CA PRO A 8 -15.53 -22.74 20.05
C PRO A 8 -16.04 -23.96 19.28
N SER A 9 -16.44 -24.97 20.05
CA SER A 9 -17.03 -26.22 19.54
C SER A 9 -18.52 -26.05 19.28
N SER A 10 -19.00 -26.51 18.12
CA SER A 10 -20.43 -26.57 17.84
C SER A 10 -21.08 -27.77 18.55
N SER A 11 -22.23 -27.53 19.18
CA SER A 11 -23.03 -28.59 19.83
C SER A 11 -23.72 -29.55 18.84
N LEU A 12 -23.66 -29.22 17.54
CA LEU A 12 -24.23 -30.06 16.46
C LEU A 12 -23.32 -31.20 16.05
N PHE A 13 -22.13 -31.27 16.61
CA PHE A 13 -21.14 -32.33 16.37
C PHE A 13 -20.77 -33.03 17.69
N LYS A 14 -20.44 -34.32 17.54
CA LYS A 14 -19.85 -35.05 18.66
C LYS A 14 -18.74 -35.98 18.17
N PRO A 15 -17.62 -36.11 18.89
CA PRO A 15 -16.60 -37.11 18.59
C PRO A 15 -17.17 -38.52 18.63
N LEU A 16 -16.66 -39.37 17.75
CA LEU A 16 -16.93 -40.83 17.75
C LEU A 16 -15.65 -41.54 18.20
N PRO A 17 -15.43 -41.76 19.50
CA PRO A 17 -14.24 -42.46 19.97
C PRO A 17 -14.22 -43.88 19.44
N PHE A 18 -13.08 -44.33 18.99
CA PHE A 18 -12.84 -45.70 18.52
C PHE A 18 -11.48 -46.19 19.01
N LYS A 19 -11.29 -47.51 19.01
CA LYS A 19 -9.97 -48.11 19.22
C LYS A 19 -9.25 -48.27 17.92
N GLY A 20 -8.17 -47.54 17.70
CA GLY A 20 -7.27 -47.70 16.56
C GLY A 20 -6.46 -49.01 16.62
N ASN A 21 -5.75 -49.30 15.57
CA ASN A 21 -4.82 -50.42 15.50
C ASN A 21 -3.38 -50.09 15.93
N VAL A 22 -3.08 -48.80 16.12
CA VAL A 22 -1.74 -48.30 16.50
C VAL A 22 -1.92 -47.18 17.54
N ALA A 23 -1.20 -47.29 18.66
CA ALA A 23 -1.13 -46.18 19.56
C ALA A 23 -0.28 -45.05 18.94
N MET A 24 -0.65 -43.78 19.15
CA MET A 24 0.08 -42.66 18.57
C MET A 24 1.57 -42.65 18.90
N SER A 25 1.94 -43.13 20.11
CA SER A 25 3.35 -43.30 20.55
C SER A 25 4.12 -44.38 19.78
N GLU A 26 3.45 -45.30 19.14
CA GLU A 26 4.01 -46.43 18.39
C GLU A 26 3.96 -46.20 16.88
N LEU A 27 3.37 -45.09 16.43
CA LEU A 27 3.13 -44.80 15.01
C LEU A 27 4.42 -44.84 14.18
N ALA A 28 5.57 -44.43 14.72
CA ALA A 28 6.87 -44.48 14.03
C ALA A 28 7.27 -45.89 13.57
N GLY A 29 6.78 -46.93 14.26
CA GLY A 29 7.03 -48.35 13.92
C GLY A 29 5.98 -48.99 13.02
N ALA A 30 4.98 -48.24 12.59
CA ALA A 30 3.79 -48.79 11.91
C ALA A 30 3.88 -48.83 10.37
N GLY A 31 5.09 -48.87 9.80
CA GLY A 31 5.30 -48.96 8.35
C GLY A 31 5.11 -47.63 7.59
N ILE A 32 5.18 -46.52 8.29
CA ILE A 32 5.20 -45.16 7.71
C ILE A 32 6.62 -44.75 7.25
N SER A 33 6.72 -43.70 6.43
CA SER A 33 8.01 -43.13 5.99
C SER A 33 8.82 -42.58 7.15
N LYS A 34 10.15 -42.44 6.95
CA LYS A 34 11.03 -41.80 7.94
C LYS A 34 10.68 -40.33 8.12
N GLU A 35 10.27 -39.69 7.08
CA GLU A 35 9.81 -38.28 7.06
C GLU A 35 8.57 -38.11 7.93
N MET A 36 7.58 -38.95 7.75
CA MET A 36 6.37 -38.94 8.57
C MET A 36 6.66 -39.29 10.04
N ALA A 37 7.55 -40.28 10.27
CA ALA A 37 7.97 -40.67 11.60
C ALA A 37 8.68 -39.52 12.35
N ALA A 38 9.50 -38.72 11.68
CA ALA A 38 10.16 -37.56 12.25
C ALA A 38 9.20 -36.43 12.59
N ALA A 39 8.04 -36.33 11.89
CA ALA A 39 7.06 -35.28 12.07
C ALA A 39 6.01 -35.57 13.18
N ILE A 40 6.00 -36.77 13.75
CA ILE A 40 4.98 -37.20 14.73
C ILE A 40 4.89 -36.28 15.96
N GLU A 41 6.01 -35.70 16.38
CA GLU A 41 6.02 -34.78 17.53
C GLU A 41 5.12 -33.56 17.35
N HIS A 42 4.82 -33.20 16.11
CA HIS A 42 3.94 -32.11 15.72
C HIS A 42 2.49 -32.56 15.50
N ALA A 43 2.20 -33.84 15.60
CA ALA A 43 0.84 -34.35 15.44
C ALA A 43 -0.05 -33.93 16.63
N PRO A 44 -1.31 -33.56 16.41
CA PRO A 44 -2.22 -33.24 17.50
C PRO A 44 -2.62 -34.50 18.28
N GLY A 45 -2.98 -34.33 19.56
CA GLY A 45 -3.46 -35.40 20.41
C GLY A 45 -4.53 -34.94 21.40
N GLY A 46 -5.34 -35.89 21.94
CA GLY A 46 -6.39 -35.58 22.86
C GLY A 46 -7.57 -34.84 22.25
N ALA A 47 -8.23 -33.99 23.06
CA ALA A 47 -9.37 -33.21 22.64
C ALA A 47 -8.92 -32.08 21.68
N CYS A 48 -9.53 -32.05 20.49
CA CYS A 48 -9.29 -31.03 19.46
C CYS A 48 -10.61 -30.39 19.04
N VAL A 49 -10.57 -29.10 18.69
CA VAL A 49 -11.64 -28.43 17.97
C VAL A 49 -11.06 -27.84 16.68
N CYS A 50 -11.57 -28.31 15.57
CA CYS A 50 -11.11 -27.94 14.25
C CYS A 50 -12.32 -27.53 13.39
N TRP A 51 -12.35 -26.29 12.88
CA TRP A 51 -13.50 -25.72 12.14
C TRP A 51 -14.82 -25.75 12.93
N GLY A 52 -14.74 -25.65 14.26
CA GLY A 52 -15.87 -25.78 15.15
C GLY A 52 -16.35 -27.22 15.40
N ILE A 53 -15.65 -28.20 14.83
CA ILE A 53 -15.96 -29.61 14.97
C ILE A 53 -15.07 -30.23 16.03
N PRO A 54 -15.64 -30.81 17.12
CA PRO A 54 -14.85 -31.45 18.15
C PRO A 54 -14.39 -32.86 17.71
N PHE A 55 -13.16 -33.21 18.04
CA PHE A 55 -12.54 -34.52 17.83
C PHE A 55 -11.84 -34.98 19.09
N GLU A 56 -11.73 -36.31 19.23
CA GLU A 56 -10.91 -36.93 20.25
C GLU A 56 -9.84 -37.79 19.58
N VAL A 57 -8.59 -37.35 19.64
CA VAL A 57 -7.45 -38.01 19.01
C VAL A 57 -6.77 -38.91 20.03
N GLY A 58 -6.94 -40.22 19.89
CA GLY A 58 -6.34 -41.26 20.72
C GLY A 58 -5.45 -42.21 19.91
N ASP A 59 -5.74 -43.49 19.97
CA ASP A 59 -5.14 -44.48 19.05
C ASP A 59 -5.57 -44.18 17.63
N VAL A 60 -4.65 -44.29 16.67
CA VAL A 60 -4.93 -44.01 15.23
C VAL A 60 -5.17 -45.28 14.44
N VAL A 61 -5.80 -45.15 13.28
CA VAL A 61 -5.92 -46.25 12.31
C VAL A 61 -4.88 -46.03 11.21
N VAL A 62 -3.95 -46.97 11.13
CA VAL A 62 -2.96 -47.01 10.04
C VAL A 62 -3.46 -47.97 8.97
N VAL A 63 -3.83 -47.45 7.83
CA VAL A 63 -4.38 -48.18 6.66
C VAL A 63 -3.25 -48.36 5.65
N ALA A 64 -2.60 -49.53 5.69
CA ALA A 64 -1.42 -49.83 4.85
C ALA A 64 -1.51 -51.16 4.10
N GLU A 65 -1.58 -52.27 4.82
CA GLU A 65 -1.49 -53.62 4.20
C GLU A 65 -2.77 -54.42 4.25
N ARG A 66 -3.60 -54.17 5.26
CA ARG A 66 -4.85 -54.97 5.48
C ARG A 66 -6.01 -54.04 5.86
N ALA A 67 -7.22 -54.50 5.62
CA ALA A 67 -8.41 -53.80 6.04
C ALA A 67 -8.51 -53.76 7.58
N ILE A 68 -8.84 -52.59 8.12
CA ILE A 68 -9.06 -52.35 9.56
C ILE A 68 -10.50 -51.91 9.76
N SER A 69 -11.20 -52.54 10.70
CA SER A 69 -12.54 -52.09 11.10
C SER A 69 -12.47 -51.44 12.48
N VAL A 70 -13.12 -50.32 12.62
CA VAL A 70 -13.36 -49.68 13.90
C VAL A 70 -14.84 -49.63 14.19
N GLU A 71 -15.20 -49.81 15.45
CA GLU A 71 -16.59 -49.80 15.92
C GLU A 71 -16.76 -48.60 16.88
N PHE A 72 -17.93 -48.03 16.88
CA PHE A 72 -18.36 -46.99 17.81
C PHE A 72 -19.84 -47.20 18.18
N SER A 73 -20.29 -46.51 19.23
CA SER A 73 -21.67 -46.60 19.66
C SER A 73 -22.65 -46.24 18.53
N PRO A 74 -23.72 -46.99 18.30
CA PRO A 74 -24.70 -46.73 17.25
C PRO A 74 -25.10 -45.22 17.25
N THR A 75 -24.87 -44.56 16.13
CA THR A 75 -25.05 -43.12 15.99
C THR A 75 -25.78 -42.78 14.69
N VAL A 76 -26.85 -42.00 14.83
CA VAL A 76 -27.58 -41.42 13.70
C VAL A 76 -26.92 -40.07 13.38
N ALA A 77 -26.50 -39.83 12.16
CA ALA A 77 -25.83 -38.62 11.75
C ALA A 77 -26.06 -38.30 10.28
N GLN A 78 -26.15 -37.01 9.95
CA GLN A 78 -26.16 -36.49 8.59
C GLN A 78 -24.77 -36.52 7.98
N TRP A 79 -23.74 -36.27 8.79
CA TRP A 79 -22.35 -36.15 8.36
C TRP A 79 -21.43 -36.99 9.23
N LEU A 80 -20.43 -37.62 8.60
CA LEU A 80 -19.21 -38.02 9.29
C LEU A 80 -18.07 -37.18 8.80
N VAL A 81 -17.32 -36.58 9.75
CA VAL A 81 -16.13 -35.82 9.42
C VAL A 81 -14.91 -36.59 9.88
N PHE A 82 -14.05 -36.91 8.92
CA PHE A 82 -12.80 -37.62 9.15
C PHE A 82 -11.65 -36.65 9.32
N MET A 83 -10.86 -36.85 10.38
CA MET A 83 -9.56 -36.22 10.56
C MET A 83 -8.50 -37.25 10.17
N HIS A 84 -7.89 -37.09 9.01
CA HIS A 84 -6.96 -38.05 8.47
C HIS A 84 -5.82 -37.39 7.67
N THR A 85 -4.77 -38.14 7.41
CA THR A 85 -3.66 -37.69 6.57
C THR A 85 -3.08 -38.87 5.80
N SER A 86 -2.23 -38.62 4.82
CA SER A 86 -1.54 -39.66 4.11
C SER A 86 -0.04 -39.45 4.13
N ASP A 87 0.68 -40.57 4.11
CA ASP A 87 2.13 -40.56 4.00
C ASP A 87 2.56 -40.14 2.60
N VAL A 88 3.81 -39.70 2.47
CA VAL A 88 4.43 -39.40 1.19
C VAL A 88 4.43 -40.66 0.31
N ARG A 89 4.26 -40.46 -0.98
CA ARG A 89 4.34 -41.51 -1.96
C ARG A 89 5.26 -41.06 -3.10
N PRO A 90 6.56 -41.39 -3.01
CA PRO A 90 7.53 -41.02 -4.03
C PRO A 90 7.08 -41.55 -5.41
N VAL A 91 7.19 -40.73 -6.44
CA VAL A 91 6.98 -41.13 -7.81
C VAL A 91 8.26 -41.75 -8.34
N GLU A 92 8.16 -42.99 -8.85
CA GLU A 92 9.28 -43.60 -9.53
C GLU A 92 9.57 -42.86 -10.85
N PRO A 93 10.87 -42.74 -11.21
CA PRO A 93 11.24 -42.19 -12.51
C PRO A 93 10.58 -42.97 -13.63
N GLY A 94 10.10 -42.29 -14.65
CA GLY A 94 9.62 -42.94 -15.87
C GLY A 94 10.75 -43.67 -16.61
N PRO A 95 10.44 -44.44 -17.69
CA PRO A 95 11.43 -45.23 -18.44
C PRO A 95 12.63 -44.42 -18.97
N GLY A 96 12.52 -43.13 -19.08
CA GLY A 96 13.59 -42.20 -19.46
C GLY A 96 14.39 -41.58 -18.30
N GLY A 97 14.13 -42.01 -17.05
CA GLY A 97 14.77 -41.47 -15.85
C GLY A 97 14.27 -40.12 -15.41
N PHE A 98 13.24 -39.59 -16.04
CA PHE A 98 12.65 -38.29 -15.67
C PHE A 98 11.56 -38.47 -14.61
N ILE A 99 11.71 -37.73 -13.50
CA ILE A 99 10.61 -37.48 -12.58
C ILE A 99 9.96 -36.17 -13.04
N SER A 100 8.64 -36.11 -13.07
CA SER A 100 7.94 -34.87 -13.35
C SER A 100 8.47 -33.74 -12.46
N PRO A 101 8.72 -32.53 -12.99
CA PRO A 101 9.24 -31.41 -12.22
C PRO A 101 8.34 -30.96 -11.07
N MET A 102 7.07 -31.33 -11.12
CA MET A 102 6.14 -31.19 -10.00
C MET A 102 6.36 -32.36 -9.06
N ARG A 103 7.37 -32.29 -8.20
CA ARG A 103 7.70 -33.24 -7.15
C ARG A 103 6.71 -34.37 -6.96
N GLY A 104 7.02 -35.59 -7.27
CA GLY A 104 6.15 -36.71 -7.16
C GLY A 104 5.71 -37.18 -5.79
N GLU A 105 5.50 -36.28 -4.86
CA GLU A 105 5.05 -36.63 -3.51
C GLU A 105 3.52 -36.69 -3.46
N GLY A 106 3.00 -37.85 -3.65
CA GLY A 106 1.57 -38.10 -3.74
C GLY A 106 1.01 -37.82 -5.14
N GLN A 107 0.29 -38.75 -5.68
CA GLN A 107 -0.28 -38.68 -7.03
C GLN A 107 -1.68 -38.06 -6.97
N LEU A 108 -1.89 -36.94 -7.66
CA LEU A 108 -3.19 -36.32 -7.75
C LEU A 108 -4.24 -37.30 -8.26
N GLY A 109 -5.35 -37.51 -7.50
CA GLY A 109 -6.45 -38.38 -7.83
C GLY A 109 -6.16 -39.88 -7.65
N GLU A 110 -4.95 -40.26 -7.20
CA GLU A 110 -4.66 -41.64 -6.88
C GLU A 110 -5.58 -42.14 -5.74
N ARG A 111 -6.20 -43.31 -5.92
CA ARG A 111 -6.99 -43.96 -4.89
C ARG A 111 -6.07 -44.54 -3.83
N ALA A 112 -6.11 -43.94 -2.64
CA ALA A 112 -5.25 -44.30 -1.51
C ALA A 112 -5.91 -45.39 -0.64
N ALA A 113 -7.21 -45.32 -0.43
CA ALA A 113 -7.99 -46.23 0.38
C ALA A 113 -9.46 -46.22 -0.05
N ASP A 114 -10.23 -47.20 0.47
CA ASP A 114 -11.69 -47.13 0.50
C ASP A 114 -12.19 -47.09 1.93
N TYR A 115 -13.19 -46.29 2.18
CA TYR A 115 -13.89 -46.26 3.45
C TYR A 115 -15.30 -46.86 3.25
N ALA A 116 -15.61 -47.93 4.01
CA ALA A 116 -16.92 -48.52 4.05
C ALA A 116 -17.58 -48.17 5.38
N MET A 117 -18.59 -47.32 5.33
CA MET A 117 -19.42 -46.96 6.46
C MET A 117 -20.42 -48.08 6.75
N LEU A 118 -20.43 -48.57 7.99
CA LEU A 118 -21.20 -49.77 8.38
C LEU A 118 -22.46 -49.36 9.17
N TYR A 119 -23.62 -49.83 8.73
CA TYR A 119 -24.88 -49.59 9.41
C TYR A 119 -25.27 -50.73 10.31
N ALA A 120 -26.08 -50.43 11.34
CA ALA A 120 -26.59 -51.46 12.29
C ALA A 120 -27.46 -52.53 11.64
N ASP A 121 -28.07 -52.26 10.50
CA ASP A 121 -28.86 -53.22 9.70
C ASP A 121 -27.99 -54.13 8.83
N GLY A 122 -26.68 -54.03 8.92
CA GLY A 122 -25.72 -54.83 8.14
C GLY A 122 -25.44 -54.30 6.74
N THR A 123 -26.09 -53.22 6.30
CA THR A 123 -25.76 -52.54 5.01
C THR A 123 -24.52 -51.69 5.16
N GLN A 124 -23.90 -51.31 4.05
CA GLN A 124 -22.73 -50.46 4.04
C GLN A 124 -22.72 -49.53 2.81
N GLU A 125 -22.10 -48.40 3.00
CA GLU A 125 -21.75 -47.46 1.91
C GLU A 125 -20.25 -47.38 1.75
N ARG A 126 -19.77 -47.43 0.50
CA ARG A 126 -18.34 -47.45 0.18
C ARG A 126 -17.94 -46.20 -0.61
N VAL A 127 -16.89 -45.49 -0.15
CA VAL A 127 -16.37 -44.30 -0.80
C VAL A 127 -14.87 -44.43 -1.07
N PRO A 128 -14.40 -44.17 -2.28
CA PRO A 128 -12.97 -44.15 -2.61
C PRO A 128 -12.33 -42.85 -2.05
N ILE A 129 -11.22 -43.01 -1.34
CA ILE A 129 -10.43 -41.88 -0.81
C ILE A 129 -9.25 -41.65 -1.75
N ARG A 130 -9.24 -40.47 -2.35
CA ARG A 130 -8.26 -40.04 -3.33
C ARG A 130 -7.34 -38.95 -2.81
N ARG A 131 -6.05 -39.06 -3.16
CA ARG A 131 -5.03 -38.09 -2.81
C ARG A 131 -5.34 -36.74 -3.48
N ARG A 132 -5.16 -35.66 -2.72
CA ARG A 132 -5.47 -34.29 -3.12
C ARG A 132 -6.96 -34.00 -3.37
N HIS A 133 -7.82 -34.98 -3.15
CA HIS A 133 -9.30 -34.83 -3.13
C HIS A 133 -9.81 -34.90 -1.69
N GLN A 134 -9.97 -36.11 -1.17
CA GLN A 134 -10.46 -36.30 0.20
C GLN A 134 -9.33 -36.31 1.24
N VAL A 135 -8.08 -36.64 0.84
CA VAL A 135 -6.94 -36.73 1.76
C VAL A 135 -5.70 -36.06 1.13
N GLY A 136 -4.95 -35.28 1.91
CA GLY A 136 -3.65 -34.72 1.56
C GLY A 136 -2.49 -35.39 2.27
N ALA A 137 -1.27 -35.02 1.95
CA ALA A 137 -0.08 -35.46 2.64
C ALA A 137 0.03 -34.83 4.04
N PHE A 138 0.73 -35.50 4.96
CA PHE A 138 0.96 -35.04 6.32
C PHE A 138 1.84 -33.78 6.36
N ASP A 139 2.76 -33.64 5.40
CA ASP A 139 3.65 -32.49 5.23
C ASP A 139 3.01 -31.49 4.28
N ARG A 140 2.47 -30.43 4.80
CA ARG A 140 1.86 -29.36 3.99
C ARG A 140 2.88 -28.30 3.64
N ARG A 141 3.10 -28.12 2.37
CA ARG A 141 3.92 -27.03 1.83
C ARG A 141 3.06 -25.86 1.41
N TRP A 142 3.68 -24.70 1.30
CA TRP A 142 3.01 -23.50 0.83
C TRP A 142 2.23 -23.74 -0.46
N GLY A 143 0.96 -23.33 -0.46
CA GLY A 143 0.07 -23.46 -1.61
C GLY A 143 -0.56 -24.85 -1.80
N GLU A 144 -0.20 -25.86 -1.02
CA GLU A 144 -0.81 -27.18 -1.10
C GLU A 144 -2.21 -27.21 -0.50
N ASN A 145 -3.15 -27.85 -1.22
CA ASN A 145 -4.55 -27.96 -0.81
C ASN A 145 -5.20 -29.22 -1.38
N CYS A 146 -6.41 -29.52 -0.90
CA CYS A 146 -7.27 -30.60 -1.42
C CYS A 146 -8.53 -30.02 -2.06
N PHE A 147 -9.15 -30.76 -2.97
CA PHE A 147 -10.41 -30.33 -3.60
C PHE A 147 -11.60 -30.39 -2.65
N GLU A 148 -11.72 -31.45 -1.85
CA GLU A 148 -12.86 -31.72 -0.95
C GLU A 148 -12.50 -31.56 0.52
N ALA A 149 -11.27 -31.92 0.92
CA ALA A 149 -10.81 -31.77 2.30
C ALA A 149 -10.21 -30.37 2.55
N VAL A 150 -10.16 -29.98 3.80
CA VAL A 150 -9.51 -28.75 4.29
C VAL A 150 -8.44 -29.11 5.33
N ALA A 151 -7.43 -28.26 5.49
CA ALA A 151 -6.49 -28.44 6.59
C ALA A 151 -7.18 -28.31 7.93
N GLN A 152 -6.65 -28.95 8.94
CA GLN A 152 -7.22 -29.08 10.28
C GLN A 152 -7.49 -27.72 10.97
N HIS A 153 -6.75 -26.67 10.65
CA HIS A 153 -6.98 -25.34 11.16
C HIS A 153 -7.84 -24.48 10.23
N LYS A 154 -8.69 -23.64 10.78
CA LYS A 154 -9.30 -22.54 10.06
C LYS A 154 -8.20 -21.66 9.46
N PRO A 155 -8.40 -21.09 8.26
CA PRO A 155 -7.50 -20.07 7.75
C PRO A 155 -7.39 -18.92 8.74
N ARG A 156 -6.16 -18.47 9.05
CA ARG A 156 -5.95 -17.34 9.95
C ARG A 156 -6.22 -16.04 9.19
N PRO A 157 -6.72 -14.99 9.87
CA PRO A 157 -6.76 -13.67 9.31
C PRO A 157 -5.34 -13.21 8.96
N VAL A 158 -5.16 -12.69 7.74
CA VAL A 158 -3.84 -12.26 7.28
C VAL A 158 -3.68 -10.78 7.52
N ARG A 159 -2.51 -10.37 8.00
CA ARG A 159 -2.11 -8.98 8.18
C ARG A 159 -0.97 -8.65 7.23
N ALA A 160 -0.98 -7.43 6.71
CA ALA A 160 0.19 -6.90 6.03
C ALA A 160 1.34 -6.72 7.02
N ALA A 161 2.58 -6.93 6.57
CA ALA A 161 3.75 -6.85 7.45
C ALA A 161 3.89 -5.49 8.14
N HIS A 162 3.54 -4.39 7.47
CA HIS A 162 3.53 -3.04 8.04
C HIS A 162 2.44 -2.84 9.11
N GLU A 163 1.37 -3.64 9.09
CA GLU A 163 0.29 -3.60 10.07
C GLU A 163 0.64 -4.34 11.37
N GLN A 164 1.74 -5.07 11.40
CA GLN A 164 2.22 -5.70 12.64
C GLN A 164 2.51 -4.67 13.74
N LEU A 165 2.83 -3.44 13.35
CA LEU A 165 3.01 -2.32 14.27
C LEU A 165 1.69 -1.59 14.61
N ARG A 166 0.61 -1.86 13.86
CA ARG A 166 -0.73 -1.29 14.05
C ARG A 166 -1.74 -2.43 13.96
N PRO A 167 -2.51 -2.74 15.01
CA PRO A 167 -3.35 -3.93 15.06
C PRO A 167 -4.66 -3.77 14.25
N VAL A 168 -4.55 -3.48 12.97
CA VAL A 168 -5.69 -3.37 12.05
C VAL A 168 -5.70 -4.62 11.18
N TRP A 169 -6.35 -5.67 11.61
CA TRP A 169 -6.47 -6.89 10.82
C TRP A 169 -7.75 -6.92 9.97
N GLY A 170 -7.76 -7.81 8.97
CA GLY A 170 -8.88 -7.94 8.04
C GLY A 170 -8.88 -6.92 6.89
N LEU A 171 -7.89 -6.04 6.80
CA LEU A 171 -7.71 -5.12 5.67
C LEU A 171 -7.21 -5.83 4.43
N THR A 172 -6.39 -6.85 4.60
CA THR A 172 -5.79 -7.61 3.52
C THR A 172 -6.63 -8.84 3.18
N GLN A 173 -6.58 -9.27 1.93
CA GLN A 173 -7.29 -10.44 1.44
C GLN A 173 -6.31 -11.43 0.83
N MET A 174 -5.33 -11.87 1.59
CA MET A 174 -4.42 -12.90 1.17
C MET A 174 -5.11 -14.27 1.19
N ARG A 175 -4.83 -15.10 0.22
CA ARG A 175 -5.40 -16.45 0.11
C ARG A 175 -4.55 -17.50 0.79
N VAL A 176 -3.26 -17.25 0.90
CA VAL A 176 -2.27 -18.19 1.44
C VAL A 176 -1.31 -17.41 2.33
N ASP A 177 -1.19 -17.86 3.57
CA ASP A 177 -0.17 -17.38 4.51
C ASP A 177 1.10 -18.23 4.34
N THR A 178 2.27 -17.63 4.52
CA THR A 178 3.54 -18.36 4.60
C THR A 178 3.56 -19.34 5.77
N ALA A 179 2.79 -19.07 6.83
CA ALA A 179 2.56 -19.98 7.96
C ALA A 179 1.58 -21.14 7.64
N ASP A 180 1.00 -21.17 6.46
CA ASP A 180 0.09 -22.25 6.02
C ASP A 180 0.82 -23.56 5.68
N SER A 181 2.12 -23.59 5.82
CA SER A 181 2.95 -24.79 5.81
C SER A 181 3.08 -25.36 7.22
N GLY A 182 3.16 -26.67 7.35
CA GLY A 182 3.35 -27.31 8.65
C GLY A 182 3.95 -28.71 8.52
N PRO A 183 4.78 -29.11 9.48
CA PRO A 183 5.41 -30.42 9.46
C PRO A 183 4.43 -31.57 9.68
N TRP A 184 3.26 -31.30 10.25
CA TRP A 184 2.16 -32.25 10.37
C TRP A 184 0.82 -31.54 10.19
N VAL A 185 0.02 -32.03 9.23
CA VAL A 185 -1.33 -31.56 8.96
C VAL A 185 -2.27 -32.77 8.79
N ASN A 186 -3.33 -32.82 9.57
CA ASN A 186 -4.48 -33.67 9.24
C ASN A 186 -5.43 -32.89 8.32
N TRP A 187 -6.11 -33.61 7.47
CA TRP A 187 -7.11 -33.08 6.55
C TRP A 187 -8.47 -33.45 7.05
N LEU A 188 -9.39 -32.51 7.08
CA LEU A 188 -10.78 -32.75 7.45
C LEU A 188 -11.57 -32.98 6.17
N TRP A 189 -12.19 -34.14 6.07
CA TRP A 189 -13.09 -34.47 4.98
C TRP A 189 -14.46 -34.83 5.55
N ALA A 190 -15.54 -34.19 5.02
CA ALA A 190 -16.91 -34.44 5.44
C ALA A 190 -17.61 -35.34 4.41
N TRP A 191 -18.07 -36.49 4.86
CA TRP A 191 -18.91 -37.42 4.12
C TRP A 191 -20.38 -37.21 4.45
N GLU A 192 -21.20 -36.95 3.44
CA GLU A 192 -22.64 -36.84 3.59
C GLU A 192 -23.24 -38.25 3.65
N ASN A 193 -23.98 -38.56 4.68
CA ASN A 193 -24.63 -39.86 4.84
C ASN A 193 -25.91 -39.93 3.97
N PRO A 194 -25.95 -40.78 2.95
CA PRO A 194 -27.13 -40.92 2.10
C PRO A 194 -28.34 -41.56 2.85
N HIS A 195 -28.10 -42.10 4.03
CA HIS A 195 -29.11 -42.74 4.88
C HIS A 195 -29.06 -42.17 6.30
N PRO A 196 -29.38 -40.90 6.48
CA PRO A 196 -29.22 -40.24 7.79
C PRO A 196 -30.13 -40.78 8.90
N GLU A 197 -31.14 -41.53 8.54
CA GLU A 197 -32.06 -42.23 9.45
C GLU A 197 -31.49 -43.53 10.01
N LYS A 198 -30.45 -44.13 9.34
CA LYS A 198 -29.83 -45.35 9.79
C LYS A 198 -28.71 -45.08 10.80
N ALA A 199 -28.66 -45.93 11.85
CA ALA A 199 -27.58 -45.88 12.80
C ALA A 199 -26.28 -46.44 12.21
N LEU A 200 -25.23 -45.61 12.16
CA LEU A 200 -23.88 -46.02 11.87
C LEU A 200 -23.27 -46.70 13.09
N VAL A 201 -22.54 -47.80 12.90
CA VAL A 201 -21.92 -48.61 13.96
C VAL A 201 -20.42 -48.75 13.84
N GLY A 202 -19.82 -48.28 12.70
CA GLY A 202 -18.41 -48.38 12.48
C GLY A 202 -17.98 -47.96 11.08
N VAL A 203 -16.69 -48.02 10.84
CA VAL A 203 -16.08 -47.85 9.52
C VAL A 203 -15.04 -48.89 9.29
N ARG A 204 -15.06 -49.51 8.11
CA ARG A 204 -14.00 -50.39 7.63
C ARG A 204 -13.14 -49.65 6.62
N PHE A 205 -11.85 -49.52 6.93
CA PHE A 205 -10.83 -48.87 6.12
C PHE A 205 -10.09 -49.96 5.31
N GLU A 206 -10.09 -49.83 4.01
CA GLU A 206 -9.47 -50.79 3.10
C GLU A 206 -8.32 -50.13 2.34
N PRO A 207 -7.08 -50.62 2.46
CA PRO A 207 -5.93 -50.04 1.80
C PRO A 207 -5.98 -50.29 0.29
N VAL A 208 -5.51 -49.31 -0.50
CA VAL A 208 -5.37 -49.47 -1.96
C VAL A 208 -3.94 -49.10 -2.40
N ALA A 209 -3.44 -47.92 -2.03
CA ALA A 209 -2.09 -47.50 -2.43
C ALA A 209 -1.45 -46.56 -1.38
N GLY A 210 -0.29 -46.95 -0.89
CA GLY A 210 0.45 -46.22 0.14
C GLY A 210 -0.20 -46.29 1.53
N VAL A 211 0.06 -45.36 2.39
CA VAL A 211 -0.39 -45.33 3.79
C VAL A 211 -1.33 -44.13 4.01
N VAL A 212 -2.45 -44.40 4.68
CA VAL A 212 -3.36 -43.39 5.20
C VAL A 212 -3.45 -43.57 6.72
N VAL A 213 -3.37 -42.45 7.46
CA VAL A 213 -3.53 -42.43 8.92
C VAL A 213 -4.82 -41.69 9.25
N VAL A 214 -5.78 -42.39 9.90
CA VAL A 214 -7.01 -41.75 10.39
C VAL A 214 -6.85 -41.47 11.89
N ALA A 215 -6.88 -40.22 12.25
CA ALA A 215 -6.65 -39.76 13.62
C ALA A 215 -7.94 -39.72 14.46
N ALA A 216 -9.05 -39.28 13.87
CA ALA A 216 -10.32 -39.16 14.57
C ALA A 216 -11.50 -39.10 13.61
N VAL A 217 -12.71 -39.33 14.13
CA VAL A 217 -13.99 -39.17 13.41
C VAL A 217 -14.98 -38.44 14.31
N SER A 218 -15.75 -37.53 13.71
CA SER A 218 -16.84 -36.83 14.38
C SER A 218 -18.15 -36.98 13.61
N ALA A 219 -19.28 -37.12 14.31
CA ALA A 219 -20.61 -37.17 13.74
C ALA A 219 -21.31 -35.84 13.85
N GLY A 220 -22.00 -35.41 12.79
CA GLY A 220 -22.68 -34.10 12.72
C GLY A 220 -24.11 -34.19 12.21
N SER A 221 -24.92 -33.23 12.64
CA SER A 221 -26.33 -33.10 12.28
C SER A 221 -26.67 -31.75 11.62
N VAL A 222 -25.70 -31.12 11.00
CA VAL A 222 -25.89 -29.82 10.31
C VAL A 222 -26.60 -29.96 8.98
N SER A 223 -27.25 -28.88 8.56
CA SER A 223 -28.16 -28.85 7.40
C SER A 223 -27.49 -28.88 6.04
N SER A 224 -26.17 -28.60 5.97
CA SER A 224 -25.41 -28.59 4.73
C SER A 224 -23.93 -28.93 4.99
N LEU A 225 -23.08 -28.90 3.95
CA LEU A 225 -21.65 -29.20 4.07
C LEU A 225 -20.99 -28.38 5.17
N PRO A 226 -20.41 -29.02 6.20
CA PRO A 226 -19.86 -28.29 7.38
C PRO A 226 -18.59 -27.53 7.13
N LEU A 227 -17.89 -27.80 6.03
CA LEU A 227 -16.60 -27.23 5.68
C LEU A 227 -16.71 -26.28 4.47
N ARG A 228 -15.78 -25.33 4.34
CA ARG A 228 -15.69 -24.37 3.22
C ARG A 228 -16.90 -23.42 3.12
N TRP A 229 -17.11 -22.62 4.15
CA TRP A 229 -18.12 -21.57 4.17
C TRP A 229 -17.89 -20.53 3.05
N GLN A 230 -18.96 -20.11 2.38
CA GLN A 230 -18.81 -19.40 1.10
C GLN A 230 -19.27 -17.96 1.11
N THR A 231 -20.26 -17.61 1.90
CA THR A 231 -20.90 -16.31 1.81
C THR A 231 -20.38 -15.36 2.88
N ARG A 232 -19.72 -14.31 2.46
CA ARG A 232 -19.35 -13.20 3.34
C ARG A 232 -20.58 -12.43 3.75
N ARG A 233 -20.66 -12.09 5.04
CA ARG A 233 -21.75 -11.32 5.64
C ARG A 233 -21.16 -10.28 6.58
N LYS A 234 -21.97 -9.27 6.88
CA LYS A 234 -21.61 -8.24 7.86
C LYS A 234 -22.63 -8.18 8.96
N ALA A 235 -22.16 -7.87 10.16
CA ALA A 235 -22.99 -7.63 11.33
C ALA A 235 -22.38 -6.52 12.17
N VAL A 236 -23.20 -5.89 13.00
CA VAL A 236 -22.73 -4.97 14.03
C VAL A 236 -23.00 -5.60 15.39
N LEU A 237 -21.97 -5.67 16.22
CA LEU A 237 -22.04 -5.99 17.63
C LEU A 237 -22.02 -4.70 18.44
N THR A 238 -23.00 -4.49 19.31
CA THR A 238 -22.99 -3.41 20.30
C THR A 238 -22.46 -3.95 21.62
N LEU A 239 -21.28 -3.49 22.02
CA LEU A 239 -20.65 -3.85 23.28
C LEU A 239 -21.36 -3.20 24.48
N PRO A 240 -21.28 -3.80 25.71
CA PRO A 240 -21.71 -3.18 26.92
C PRO A 240 -21.00 -1.83 27.18
N GLU A 241 -21.60 -0.95 27.99
CA GLU A 241 -21.05 0.37 28.31
C GLU A 241 -19.70 0.33 29.04
N SER A 242 -19.37 -0.76 29.67
CA SER A 242 -18.14 -0.95 30.43
C SER A 242 -17.00 -1.58 29.62
N GLU A 243 -17.24 -1.93 28.36
CA GLU A 243 -16.30 -2.70 27.55
C GLU A 243 -15.89 -1.94 26.30
N GLY A 244 -14.57 -1.79 26.09
CA GLY A 244 -13.97 -1.36 24.84
C GLY A 244 -13.78 -2.53 23.87
N PHE A 245 -13.64 -2.25 22.59
CA PHE A 245 -13.26 -3.24 21.60
C PHE A 245 -11.74 -3.46 21.61
N TRP A 246 -11.31 -4.73 21.67
CA TRP A 246 -9.90 -5.14 21.62
C TRP A 246 -9.65 -5.88 20.30
N PRO A 247 -8.97 -5.25 19.33
CA PRO A 247 -8.74 -5.83 18.00
C PRO A 247 -7.58 -6.84 17.95
N GLU A 248 -6.98 -7.18 19.09
CA GLU A 248 -5.85 -8.10 19.17
C GLU A 248 -6.30 -9.55 19.01
N LEU A 249 -5.54 -10.32 18.22
CA LEU A 249 -5.69 -11.75 18.07
C LEU A 249 -4.75 -12.48 19.02
N ASP A 250 -5.20 -13.60 19.56
CA ASP A 250 -4.36 -14.50 20.34
C ASP A 250 -3.37 -15.29 19.46
N GLU A 251 -2.58 -16.18 20.07
CA GLU A 251 -1.58 -17.02 19.39
C GLU A 251 -2.22 -17.95 18.34
N ASP A 252 -3.48 -18.34 18.52
CA ASP A 252 -4.24 -19.19 17.60
C ASP A 252 -4.93 -18.37 16.49
N GLY A 253 -4.79 -17.03 16.49
CA GLY A 253 -5.40 -16.14 15.53
C GLY A 253 -6.87 -15.89 15.78
N LEU A 254 -7.35 -16.03 17.01
CA LEU A 254 -8.72 -15.81 17.41
C LEU A 254 -8.89 -14.42 18.07
N LEU A 255 -10.04 -13.82 17.82
CA LEU A 255 -10.45 -12.60 18.49
C LEU A 255 -11.15 -12.93 19.82
N GLY A 256 -10.61 -12.46 20.93
CA GLY A 256 -11.07 -12.84 22.27
C GLY A 256 -12.54 -12.52 22.56
N GLN A 257 -13.07 -11.42 21.98
CA GLN A 257 -14.43 -10.95 22.29
C GLN A 257 -15.51 -11.52 21.37
N ILE A 258 -15.14 -12.01 20.17
CA ILE A 258 -16.10 -12.39 19.14
C ILE A 258 -15.56 -13.60 18.39
N GLN A 259 -16.15 -14.76 18.61
CA GLN A 259 -15.74 -15.99 17.94
C GLN A 259 -16.92 -16.64 17.24
N LEU A 260 -16.64 -17.50 16.27
CA LEU A 260 -17.61 -18.34 15.59
C LEU A 260 -17.19 -19.80 15.73
N ASP A 261 -18.15 -20.68 15.99
CA ASP A 261 -17.91 -22.12 15.99
C ASP A 261 -17.66 -22.62 14.54
N MET A 262 -18.68 -22.78 13.73
CA MET A 262 -18.56 -23.16 12.31
C MET A 262 -18.49 -21.94 11.41
N GLY A 263 -17.52 -21.08 11.65
CA GLY A 263 -17.35 -19.85 10.93
C GLY A 263 -16.03 -19.18 11.27
N GLN A 264 -15.78 -18.06 10.61
CA GLN A 264 -14.60 -17.25 10.83
C GLN A 264 -14.94 -15.76 10.77
N VAL A 265 -14.49 -15.03 11.75
CA VAL A 265 -14.45 -13.57 11.70
C VAL A 265 -13.30 -13.17 10.77
N ILE A 266 -13.61 -12.53 9.64
CA ILE A 266 -12.64 -12.10 8.64
C ILE A 266 -12.03 -10.76 9.04
N SER A 267 -12.87 -9.83 9.53
CA SER A 267 -12.45 -8.55 10.06
C SER A 267 -13.40 -8.08 11.15
N ALA A 268 -12.87 -7.31 12.09
CA ALA A 268 -13.65 -6.61 13.09
C ALA A 268 -12.99 -5.27 13.40
N ALA A 269 -13.77 -4.19 13.40
CA ALA A 269 -13.28 -2.85 13.67
C ALA A 269 -14.39 -2.01 14.30
N SER A 270 -14.02 -1.00 15.09
CA SER A 270 -14.99 -0.01 15.56
C SER A 270 -15.74 0.60 14.38
N ARG A 271 -17.06 0.62 14.45
CA ARG A 271 -17.93 1.14 13.42
C ARG A 271 -17.61 2.61 13.12
N LEU A 272 -17.51 2.97 11.84
CA LEU A 272 -17.42 4.35 11.42
C LEU A 272 -18.81 5.00 11.42
N VAL A 273 -18.91 6.19 12.02
CA VAL A 273 -20.17 6.95 12.13
C VAL A 273 -20.22 8.01 11.05
N TYR A 274 -21.16 7.87 10.12
CA TYR A 274 -21.46 8.82 9.04
C TYR A 274 -22.85 9.41 9.20
N PRO A 275 -23.05 10.61 8.69
CA PRO A 275 -22.08 11.66 8.40
C PRO A 275 -21.69 12.43 9.65
N ASN A 276 -20.67 13.28 9.58
CA ASN A 276 -20.48 14.36 10.56
C ASN A 276 -21.33 15.59 10.16
N ASP A 277 -21.39 16.61 11.02
CA ASP A 277 -22.23 17.79 10.81
C ASP A 277 -21.82 18.62 9.57
N ALA A 278 -20.54 18.55 9.21
CA ALA A 278 -19.96 19.25 8.07
C ALA A 278 -19.82 18.36 6.81
N TRP A 279 -20.50 17.20 6.75
CA TRP A 279 -20.35 16.21 5.66
C TRP A 279 -20.39 16.82 4.25
N ASN A 280 -21.27 17.80 4.02
CA ASN A 280 -21.43 18.45 2.72
C ASN A 280 -20.49 19.65 2.52
N ASP A 281 -19.70 20.03 3.51
CA ASP A 281 -18.75 21.14 3.38
C ASP A 281 -17.62 20.75 2.42
N THR A 282 -17.29 21.64 1.50
CA THR A 282 -16.17 21.43 0.57
C THR A 282 -14.83 21.27 1.27
N TYR A 283 -14.66 21.93 2.41
CA TYR A 283 -13.44 21.87 3.22
C TYR A 283 -13.49 20.81 4.32
N ASN A 284 -14.53 20.02 4.40
CA ASN A 284 -14.58 18.91 5.35
C ASN A 284 -13.67 17.76 4.89
N ASN A 285 -12.56 17.61 5.56
CA ASN A 285 -11.60 16.54 5.33
C ASN A 285 -11.40 15.68 6.60
N GLN A 286 -12.37 15.71 7.50
CA GLN A 286 -12.33 14.89 8.70
C GLN A 286 -12.77 13.47 8.39
N LEU A 287 -12.02 12.52 8.93
CA LEU A 287 -12.43 11.12 8.93
C LEU A 287 -13.69 10.93 9.79
N PRO A 288 -14.55 9.97 9.46
CA PRO A 288 -15.68 9.59 10.29
C PRO A 288 -15.21 9.25 11.71
N ARG A 289 -16.01 9.59 12.71
CA ARG A 289 -15.73 9.18 14.10
C ARG A 289 -15.91 7.67 14.24
N LYS A 290 -15.13 7.05 15.09
CA LYS A 290 -15.34 5.66 15.53
C LYS A 290 -16.45 5.63 16.58
N SER A 291 -17.33 4.64 16.49
CA SER A 291 -18.23 4.30 17.60
C SER A 291 -17.41 3.74 18.77
N GLU A 292 -17.75 4.14 19.97
CA GLU A 292 -17.12 3.60 21.18
C GLU A 292 -17.60 2.19 21.50
N ARG A 293 -18.78 1.80 21.00
CA ARG A 293 -19.45 0.56 21.39
C ARG A 293 -19.79 -0.36 20.23
N ASP A 294 -20.03 0.19 19.04
CA ASP A 294 -20.42 -0.62 17.90
C ASP A 294 -19.20 -1.13 17.15
N VAL A 295 -19.13 -2.44 16.98
CA VAL A 295 -18.08 -3.14 16.22
C VAL A 295 -18.69 -3.68 14.93
N LEU A 296 -18.19 -3.24 13.80
CA LEU A 296 -18.51 -3.79 12.50
C LEU A 296 -17.70 -5.07 12.28
N ILE A 297 -18.40 -6.16 12.02
CA ILE A 297 -17.84 -7.50 11.84
C ILE A 297 -18.09 -7.95 10.40
N GLU A 298 -17.05 -8.39 9.72
CA GLU A 298 -17.17 -9.17 8.49
C GLU A 298 -16.82 -10.61 8.78
N TYR A 299 -17.69 -11.55 8.36
CA TYR A 299 -17.54 -12.96 8.67
C TYR A 299 -18.04 -13.87 7.56
N THR A 300 -17.60 -15.12 7.62
CA THR A 300 -18.16 -16.23 6.84
C THR A 300 -18.52 -17.37 7.80
N ALA A 301 -19.61 -18.06 7.53
CA ALA A 301 -20.06 -19.08 8.45
C ALA A 301 -21.02 -20.09 7.79
N HIS A 302 -21.15 -21.26 8.42
CA HIS A 302 -22.21 -22.21 8.14
C HIS A 302 -23.57 -21.61 8.58
N PRO A 303 -24.69 -21.92 7.91
CA PRO A 303 -26.02 -21.44 8.32
C PRO A 303 -26.40 -21.80 9.77
N ASP A 304 -25.95 -22.95 10.25
CA ASP A 304 -26.24 -23.45 11.62
C ASP A 304 -25.18 -23.02 12.66
N ALA A 305 -24.26 -22.12 12.30
CA ALA A 305 -23.21 -21.62 13.18
C ALA A 305 -23.75 -20.66 14.26
N CYS A 306 -22.97 -20.50 15.32
CA CYS A 306 -23.24 -19.58 16.40
C CYS A 306 -22.05 -18.63 16.64
N PHE A 307 -22.37 -17.37 16.93
CA PHE A 307 -21.42 -16.46 17.57
C PHE A 307 -21.32 -16.77 19.06
N HIS A 308 -20.09 -16.78 19.54
CA HIS A 308 -19.76 -16.89 20.98
C HIS A 308 -19.13 -15.56 21.41
N LEU A 309 -19.78 -14.88 22.35
CA LEU A 309 -19.37 -13.57 22.84
C LEU A 309 -18.63 -13.71 24.18
N ALA A 310 -17.79 -12.71 24.49
CA ALA A 310 -16.98 -12.70 25.73
C ALA A 310 -17.83 -12.83 27.02
N ASP A 311 -19.05 -12.33 27.00
CA ASP A 311 -20.00 -12.41 28.14
C ASP A 311 -20.68 -13.78 28.29
N GLY A 312 -20.27 -14.77 27.49
CA GLY A 312 -20.79 -16.14 27.51
C GLY A 312 -22.09 -16.35 26.72
N ARG A 313 -22.62 -15.32 26.07
CA ARG A 313 -23.77 -15.49 25.18
C ARG A 313 -23.41 -16.25 23.92
N VAL A 314 -24.29 -17.15 23.52
CA VAL A 314 -24.23 -17.88 22.25
C VAL A 314 -25.39 -17.42 21.37
N VAL A 315 -25.09 -16.85 20.21
CA VAL A 315 -26.06 -16.25 19.29
C VAL A 315 -26.08 -17.02 17.97
N PRO A 316 -27.12 -17.83 17.69
CA PRO A 316 -27.26 -18.50 16.38
C PRO A 316 -27.36 -17.48 15.26
N ILE A 317 -26.61 -17.71 14.16
CA ILE A 317 -26.60 -16.80 12.99
C ILE A 317 -28.00 -16.59 12.40
N VAL A 318 -28.83 -17.62 12.41
CA VAL A 318 -30.23 -17.54 11.92
C VAL A 318 -31.05 -16.49 12.65
N GLN A 319 -30.73 -16.21 13.91
CA GLN A 319 -31.44 -15.18 14.72
C GLN A 319 -31.05 -13.75 14.33
N LEU A 320 -29.94 -13.54 13.65
CA LEU A 320 -29.52 -12.21 13.20
C LEU A 320 -30.41 -11.65 12.08
N ALA A 321 -31.18 -12.50 11.40
CA ALA A 321 -32.11 -12.09 10.34
C ALA A 321 -33.31 -11.27 10.87
N SER A 322 -33.62 -11.39 12.18
CA SER A 322 -34.68 -10.62 12.85
C SER A 322 -34.06 -9.74 13.94
N ALA A 323 -34.15 -8.41 13.75
CA ALA A 323 -33.69 -7.46 14.77
C ALA A 323 -34.49 -7.72 16.09
N GLN A 324 -33.79 -8.23 17.09
CA GLN A 324 -34.34 -8.44 18.43
C GLN A 324 -33.60 -7.54 19.43
N PRO A 325 -34.29 -6.69 20.18
CA PRO A 325 -33.64 -5.75 21.12
C PRO A 325 -32.77 -6.43 22.21
N SER A 326 -33.00 -7.73 22.45
CA SER A 326 -32.24 -8.53 23.44
C SER A 326 -30.92 -9.08 22.90
N ILE A 327 -30.70 -9.03 21.59
CA ILE A 327 -29.50 -9.55 20.93
C ILE A 327 -28.59 -8.37 20.60
N PRO A 328 -27.36 -8.30 21.12
CA PRO A 328 -26.45 -7.17 20.84
C PRO A 328 -25.84 -7.23 19.45
N LEU A 329 -26.18 -8.24 18.65
CA LEU A 329 -25.64 -8.50 17.33
C LEU A 329 -26.74 -8.36 16.28
N GLN A 330 -26.53 -7.50 15.29
CA GLN A 330 -27.49 -7.22 14.23
C GLN A 330 -26.84 -7.49 12.86
N ALA A 331 -27.50 -8.30 12.01
CA ALA A 331 -27.06 -8.46 10.62
C ALA A 331 -27.26 -7.16 9.82
N LEU A 332 -26.32 -6.84 8.97
CA LEU A 332 -26.46 -5.78 7.99
C LEU A 332 -27.21 -6.28 6.74
N PRO A 333 -28.03 -5.43 6.12
CA PRO A 333 -28.64 -5.77 4.85
C PRO A 333 -27.55 -6.09 3.80
N PRO A 334 -27.68 -7.17 3.05
CA PRO A 334 -26.70 -7.51 2.02
C PRO A 334 -26.76 -6.48 0.88
N ALA A 335 -25.59 -6.16 0.34
CA ALA A 335 -25.47 -5.32 -0.85
C ALA A 335 -25.79 -6.15 -2.10
N THR A 336 -27.06 -6.17 -2.48
CA THR A 336 -27.58 -7.01 -3.59
C THR A 336 -28.18 -6.21 -4.73
N GLN A 337 -28.42 -4.90 -4.52
CA GLN A 337 -28.94 -4.03 -5.56
C GLN A 337 -27.82 -3.58 -6.48
N ARG A 338 -27.74 -4.17 -7.69
CA ARG A 338 -26.77 -3.75 -8.71
C ARG A 338 -27.16 -2.38 -9.27
N VAL A 339 -26.23 -1.43 -9.16
CA VAL A 339 -26.39 -0.03 -9.59
C VAL A 339 -25.23 0.34 -10.49
N ASN A 340 -25.53 1.10 -11.56
CA ASN A 340 -24.51 1.79 -12.36
C ASN A 340 -24.21 3.14 -11.73
N LEU A 341 -22.97 3.34 -11.25
CA LEU A 341 -22.50 4.61 -10.70
C LEU A 341 -21.66 5.33 -11.74
N ARG A 342 -22.08 6.55 -12.08
CA ARG A 342 -21.39 7.40 -13.05
C ARG A 342 -20.99 8.71 -12.41
N VAL A 343 -19.75 9.13 -12.66
CA VAL A 343 -19.27 10.45 -12.27
C VAL A 343 -19.00 11.25 -13.54
N VAL A 344 -19.70 12.37 -13.67
CA VAL A 344 -19.65 13.19 -14.87
C VAL A 344 -19.24 14.62 -14.53
N GLU A 345 -18.52 15.23 -15.45
CA GLU A 345 -18.19 16.65 -15.36
C GLU A 345 -19.40 17.49 -15.72
N ARG A 346 -19.71 18.47 -14.87
CA ARG A 346 -20.81 19.42 -15.09
C ARG A 346 -20.60 20.19 -16.40
N GLY A 347 -21.66 20.31 -17.19
CA GLY A 347 -21.68 21.01 -18.48
C GLY A 347 -21.29 20.12 -19.66
N SER A 348 -20.23 19.30 -19.58
CA SER A 348 -19.87 18.39 -20.67
C SER A 348 -20.63 17.06 -20.61
N GLY A 349 -21.06 16.63 -19.43
CA GLY A 349 -21.67 15.32 -19.19
C GLY A 349 -20.71 14.13 -19.42
N LYS A 350 -19.43 14.40 -19.68
CA LYS A 350 -18.40 13.37 -19.92
C LYS A 350 -18.06 12.66 -18.62
N CYS A 351 -18.02 11.33 -18.64
CA CYS A 351 -17.48 10.53 -17.56
C CYS A 351 -15.99 10.83 -17.38
N VAL A 352 -15.56 11.00 -16.14
CA VAL A 352 -14.17 11.33 -15.82
C VAL A 352 -13.62 10.43 -14.72
N PRO A 353 -12.33 10.01 -14.80
CA PRO A 353 -11.70 9.25 -13.74
C PRO A 353 -11.70 10.01 -12.41
N VAL A 354 -11.98 9.28 -11.32
CA VAL A 354 -12.08 9.88 -9.97
C VAL A 354 -11.66 8.91 -8.88
N LYS A 355 -11.30 9.45 -7.72
CA LYS A 355 -11.26 8.72 -6.46
C LYS A 355 -12.66 8.65 -5.87
N LEU A 356 -13.08 7.44 -5.48
CA LEU A 356 -14.43 7.12 -5.03
C LEU A 356 -14.42 6.44 -3.66
N HIS A 357 -15.17 7.00 -2.71
CA HIS A 357 -15.53 6.37 -1.45
C HIS A 357 -17.02 6.09 -1.42
N VAL A 358 -17.42 4.86 -1.11
CA VAL A 358 -18.83 4.50 -0.93
C VAL A 358 -18.98 3.70 0.36
N HIS A 359 -19.86 4.19 1.25
CA HIS A 359 -20.10 3.57 2.55
C HIS A 359 -21.60 3.47 2.80
N GLY A 360 -21.99 2.37 3.43
CA GLY A 360 -23.37 2.17 3.86
C GLY A 360 -23.69 2.90 5.17
N ALA A 361 -24.93 2.78 5.60
CA ALA A 361 -25.46 3.43 6.81
C ALA A 361 -24.74 2.98 8.12
N TRP A 362 -24.08 1.87 8.08
CA TRP A 362 -23.36 1.29 9.21
C TRP A 362 -21.86 1.53 9.15
N GLY A 363 -21.40 2.36 8.21
CA GLY A 363 -20.00 2.66 8.00
C GLY A 363 -19.23 1.58 7.24
N GLU A 364 -19.93 0.56 6.75
CA GLU A 364 -19.33 -0.50 5.93
C GLU A 364 -18.88 0.05 4.57
N TYR A 365 -17.68 -0.32 4.16
CA TYR A 365 -17.17 0.00 2.83
C TYR A 365 -17.85 -0.84 1.76
N LEU A 366 -18.30 -0.19 0.70
CA LEU A 366 -19.00 -0.78 -0.44
C LEU A 366 -18.13 -0.65 -1.68
N ALA A 367 -17.36 -1.69 -1.99
CA ALA A 367 -16.45 -1.69 -3.12
C ALA A 367 -17.17 -1.93 -4.44
N PRO A 368 -16.78 -1.25 -5.55
CA PRO A 368 -17.22 -1.60 -6.90
C PRO A 368 -16.93 -3.05 -7.25
N VAL A 369 -17.73 -3.62 -8.17
CA VAL A 369 -17.60 -5.04 -8.56
C VAL A 369 -16.23 -5.36 -9.14
N ASN A 370 -15.73 -4.46 -10.01
CA ASN A 370 -14.42 -4.57 -10.65
C ASN A 370 -13.50 -3.44 -10.14
N ARG A 371 -13.29 -3.40 -8.81
CA ARG A 371 -12.49 -2.34 -8.22
C ARG A 371 -11.02 -2.44 -8.58
N HIS A 372 -10.41 -1.30 -8.79
CA HIS A 372 -8.98 -1.18 -8.93
C HIS A 372 -8.28 -1.45 -7.60
N ARG A 373 -7.25 -2.28 -7.66
CA ARG A 373 -6.42 -2.65 -6.50
C ARG A 373 -4.96 -2.56 -6.88
N ILE A 374 -4.12 -2.29 -5.90
CA ILE A 374 -2.66 -2.40 -6.02
C ILE A 374 -2.12 -3.33 -4.93
N PRO A 375 -0.90 -3.87 -5.09
CA PRO A 375 -0.23 -4.59 -4.02
C PRO A 375 -0.14 -3.75 -2.76
N ASN A 376 -0.25 -4.40 -1.63
CA ASN A 376 -0.20 -3.72 -0.36
C ASN A 376 1.20 -3.19 -0.05
N PRO A 377 1.25 -2.19 0.83
CA PRO A 377 2.45 -1.55 1.35
C PRO A 377 3.48 -2.46 1.98
N ALA A 378 3.18 -3.70 2.34
CA ALA A 378 4.21 -4.62 2.83
C ALA A 378 5.18 -5.04 1.74
N TRP A 379 5.36 -4.26 0.74
CA TRP A 379 6.34 -4.46 -0.34
C TRP A 379 6.41 -5.91 -0.80
N PHE A 380 6.63 -6.44 -1.79
CA PHE A 380 7.00 -7.81 -2.20
C PHE A 380 6.08 -8.96 -1.75
N GLU A 381 5.03 -8.70 -0.97
CA GLU A 381 4.05 -9.72 -0.63
C GLU A 381 2.95 -9.80 -1.69
N ASP A 382 2.56 -11.03 -2.06
CA ASP A 382 1.59 -11.27 -3.11
C ASP A 382 0.15 -11.15 -2.60
N TYR A 383 -0.24 -9.94 -2.20
CA TYR A 383 -1.63 -9.64 -1.87
C TYR A 383 -1.98 -8.19 -2.23
N SER A 384 -3.25 -7.92 -2.34
CA SER A 384 -3.74 -6.60 -2.69
C SER A 384 -4.88 -6.16 -1.78
N VAL A 385 -4.95 -4.86 -1.54
CA VAL A 385 -5.99 -4.23 -0.73
C VAL A 385 -6.67 -3.11 -1.50
N ASP A 386 -7.81 -2.66 -1.00
CA ASP A 386 -8.37 -1.39 -1.40
C ASP A 386 -7.54 -0.25 -0.80
N PHE A 387 -7.63 0.92 -1.41
CA PHE A 387 -6.92 2.10 -0.91
C PHE A 387 -7.50 2.54 0.44
N VAL A 388 -6.63 3.03 1.33
CA VAL A 388 -6.98 3.43 2.69
C VAL A 388 -6.52 4.85 3.00
N HIS A 389 -6.79 5.80 2.14
CA HIS A 389 -6.47 7.20 2.34
C HIS A 389 -7.69 8.10 2.21
N GLY A 390 -7.61 9.28 2.79
CA GLY A 390 -8.70 10.24 2.82
C GLY A 390 -9.09 10.79 1.44
N ALA A 391 -10.19 11.52 1.42
CA ALA A 391 -10.75 12.09 0.19
C ALA A 391 -9.79 13.06 -0.49
N THR A 392 -9.10 13.88 0.27
CA THR A 392 -8.14 14.87 -0.23
C THR A 392 -6.80 14.71 0.49
N TRP A 393 -6.69 15.23 1.68
CA TRP A 393 -5.44 15.36 2.41
C TRP A 393 -5.64 14.95 3.87
N VAL A 394 -5.76 13.65 4.12
CA VAL A 394 -5.96 13.07 5.46
C VAL A 394 -5.19 11.77 5.54
N GLU A 395 -4.35 11.66 6.52
CA GLU A 395 -3.74 10.40 6.88
C GLU A 395 -4.80 9.42 7.38
N SER A 396 -4.81 8.20 6.86
CA SER A 396 -5.78 7.17 7.26
C SER A 396 -5.55 6.66 8.69
N GLY A 397 -4.30 6.67 9.17
CA GLY A 397 -3.95 6.29 10.53
C GLY A 397 -4.65 5.02 11.04
N ASP A 398 -5.16 5.08 12.26
CA ASP A 398 -5.94 4.01 12.88
C ASP A 398 -7.44 4.03 12.49
N ASN A 399 -7.81 4.90 11.56
CA ASN A 399 -9.18 5.10 11.14
C ASN A 399 -9.28 4.99 9.62
N PRO A 400 -9.22 3.78 9.04
CA PRO A 400 -9.16 3.57 7.61
C PRO A 400 -10.40 4.11 6.91
N HIS A 401 -10.18 4.90 5.87
CA HIS A 401 -11.21 5.45 5.02
C HIS A 401 -11.04 4.88 3.60
N TYR A 402 -11.63 3.72 3.38
CA TYR A 402 -11.45 2.97 2.14
C TYR A 402 -11.93 3.71 0.91
N CYS A 403 -11.17 3.64 -0.16
CA CYS A 403 -11.52 4.17 -1.47
C CYS A 403 -11.04 3.26 -2.59
N THR A 404 -11.43 3.60 -3.81
CA THR A 404 -10.87 3.04 -5.03
C THR A 404 -10.83 4.09 -6.12
N TYR A 405 -10.13 3.81 -7.21
CA TYR A 405 -10.14 4.64 -8.41
C TYR A 405 -11.00 4.00 -9.49
N ILE A 406 -11.82 4.81 -10.14
CA ILE A 406 -12.68 4.37 -11.24
C ILE A 406 -12.46 5.26 -12.48
N PRO A 407 -12.66 4.74 -13.70
CA PRO A 407 -12.51 5.52 -14.94
C PRO A 407 -13.67 6.48 -15.21
N GLY A 408 -14.57 6.67 -14.25
CA GLY A 408 -15.74 7.54 -14.33
C GLY A 408 -17.09 6.79 -14.35
N GLU A 409 -17.08 5.49 -14.59
CA GLU A 409 -18.28 4.65 -14.55
C GLU A 409 -17.91 3.27 -13.96
N THR A 410 -18.78 2.75 -13.11
CA THR A 410 -18.58 1.45 -12.48
C THR A 410 -19.91 0.81 -12.06
N ALA A 411 -19.95 -0.52 -12.05
CA ALA A 411 -21.02 -1.27 -11.41
C ALA A 411 -20.70 -1.50 -9.93
N ILE A 412 -21.69 -1.23 -9.07
CA ILE A 412 -21.57 -1.42 -7.63
C ILE A 412 -22.80 -2.10 -7.07
N ASP A 413 -22.61 -3.02 -6.13
CA ASP A 413 -23.71 -3.64 -5.40
C ASP A 413 -23.94 -2.86 -4.11
N LEU A 414 -25.15 -2.38 -3.89
CA LEU A 414 -25.52 -1.53 -2.76
C LEU A 414 -26.60 -2.20 -1.90
N PRO A 415 -26.59 -1.98 -0.57
CA PRO A 415 -27.71 -2.35 0.29
C PRO A 415 -28.89 -1.37 0.08
N PRO A 416 -30.13 -1.80 0.36
CA PRO A 416 -31.23 -0.87 0.42
C PRO A 416 -31.07 0.10 1.61
N GLY A 417 -31.47 1.35 1.44
CA GLY A 417 -31.37 2.41 2.45
C GLY A 417 -30.30 3.46 2.12
N LYS A 418 -29.78 4.12 3.15
CA LYS A 418 -28.83 5.23 2.99
C LYS A 418 -27.44 4.74 2.61
N VAL A 419 -26.86 5.35 1.58
CA VAL A 419 -25.50 5.15 1.14
C VAL A 419 -24.82 6.51 1.01
N TYR A 420 -23.59 6.60 1.47
CA TYR A 420 -22.77 7.81 1.46
C TYR A 420 -21.71 7.68 0.38
N VAL A 421 -21.78 8.58 -0.60
CA VAL A 421 -20.87 8.63 -1.75
C VAL A 421 -20.00 9.87 -1.65
N GLU A 422 -18.70 9.70 -1.71
CA GLU A 422 -17.72 10.78 -1.75
C GLU A 422 -16.85 10.64 -2.99
N VAL A 423 -16.72 11.74 -3.73
CA VAL A 423 -15.96 11.81 -4.98
C VAL A 423 -14.97 12.96 -4.90
N ALA A 424 -13.71 12.68 -5.20
CA ALA A 424 -12.65 13.68 -5.28
C ALA A 424 -11.84 13.51 -6.58
N LYS A 425 -11.30 14.63 -7.10
CA LYS A 425 -10.43 14.66 -8.27
C LYS A 425 -9.52 15.88 -8.26
N GLY A 426 -8.31 15.72 -7.76
CA GLY A 426 -7.29 16.78 -7.77
C GLY A 426 -7.69 18.06 -7.00
N PHE A 427 -6.98 19.15 -7.28
CA PHE A 427 -7.08 20.41 -6.53
C PHE A 427 -7.85 21.53 -7.26
N GLU A 428 -8.26 21.29 -8.49
CA GLU A 428 -9.07 22.26 -9.30
C GLU A 428 -10.56 21.96 -9.28
N ILE A 429 -10.94 20.78 -8.79
CA ILE A 429 -12.31 20.26 -8.78
C ILE A 429 -12.81 20.20 -7.34
N ARG A 430 -14.01 20.71 -7.12
CA ARG A 430 -14.64 20.67 -5.81
C ARG A 430 -15.01 19.24 -5.44
N PRO A 431 -14.54 18.72 -4.31
CA PRO A 431 -14.98 17.41 -3.80
C PRO A 431 -16.49 17.38 -3.56
N VAL A 432 -17.12 16.26 -3.89
CA VAL A 432 -18.57 16.07 -3.73
C VAL A 432 -18.83 14.96 -2.73
N ARG A 433 -19.66 15.26 -1.74
CA ARG A 433 -20.17 14.31 -0.75
C ARG A 433 -21.68 14.29 -0.82
N LYS A 434 -22.26 13.10 -1.00
CA LYS A 434 -23.70 12.95 -1.27
C LYS A 434 -24.27 11.73 -0.55
N MET A 435 -25.35 11.91 0.18
CA MET A 435 -26.16 10.81 0.67
C MET A 435 -27.19 10.43 -0.40
N VAL A 436 -27.30 9.14 -0.69
CA VAL A 436 -28.24 8.58 -1.66
C VAL A 436 -29.12 7.55 -0.95
N GLU A 437 -30.45 7.64 -1.16
CA GLU A 437 -31.39 6.62 -0.70
C GLU A 437 -31.54 5.55 -1.79
N VAL A 438 -31.06 4.33 -1.50
CA VAL A 438 -31.11 3.19 -2.42
C VAL A 438 -32.41 2.41 -2.20
N THR A 439 -33.18 2.27 -3.25
CA THR A 439 -34.43 1.49 -3.25
C THR A 439 -34.33 0.32 -4.23
N PRO A 440 -35.24 -0.66 -4.19
CA PRO A 440 -35.26 -1.74 -5.19
C PRO A 440 -35.44 -1.24 -6.65
N ALA A 441 -35.85 0.00 -6.85
CA ALA A 441 -35.97 0.63 -8.18
C ALA A 441 -34.69 1.35 -8.63
N THR A 442 -33.75 1.61 -7.75
CA THR A 442 -32.49 2.31 -8.07
C THR A 442 -31.64 1.49 -9.01
N ARG A 443 -31.36 2.02 -10.22
CA ARG A 443 -30.52 1.36 -11.23
C ARG A 443 -29.27 2.16 -11.57
N GLU A 444 -29.34 3.48 -11.39
CA GLU A 444 -28.26 4.39 -11.70
C GLU A 444 -28.09 5.44 -10.59
N ILE A 445 -26.86 5.82 -10.32
CA ILE A 445 -26.48 6.96 -9.51
C ILE A 445 -25.55 7.82 -10.35
N VAL A 446 -25.91 9.08 -10.56
CA VAL A 446 -25.06 10.05 -11.23
C VAL A 446 -24.57 11.07 -10.22
N VAL A 447 -23.27 11.27 -10.19
CA VAL A 447 -22.59 12.30 -9.39
C VAL A 447 -21.95 13.29 -10.36
N GLU A 448 -22.34 14.55 -10.26
CA GLU A 448 -21.73 15.64 -11.03
C GLU A 448 -20.61 16.27 -10.23
N ILE A 449 -19.42 16.41 -10.85
CA ILE A 449 -18.30 17.18 -10.31
C ILE A 449 -18.11 18.45 -11.12
N GLU A 450 -17.56 19.47 -10.46
CA GLU A 450 -17.38 20.79 -11.04
C GLU A 450 -15.92 21.24 -10.92
N LYS A 451 -15.31 21.52 -12.08
CA LYS A 451 -14.02 22.21 -12.13
C LYS A 451 -14.27 23.68 -11.86
N VAL A 452 -13.73 24.19 -10.77
CA VAL A 452 -13.98 25.56 -10.29
C VAL A 452 -12.73 26.43 -10.33
N LEU A 453 -11.53 25.84 -10.42
CA LEU A 453 -10.29 26.58 -10.53
C LEU A 453 -9.68 26.35 -11.93
N PRO A 454 -9.40 27.44 -12.71
CA PRO A 454 -9.02 27.33 -14.12
C PRO A 454 -7.51 27.32 -14.34
N TRP A 455 -6.70 26.68 -13.47
CA TRP A 455 -5.23 26.69 -13.59
C TRP A 455 -4.77 25.97 -14.85
N ARG A 456 -5.44 24.86 -15.22
CA ARG A 456 -5.13 24.15 -16.45
C ARG A 456 -5.32 25.03 -17.70
N GLU A 457 -6.39 25.85 -17.74
CA GLU A 457 -6.63 26.81 -18.84
C GLU A 457 -5.61 27.95 -18.88
N LYS A 458 -5.01 28.29 -17.73
CA LYS A 458 -3.92 29.27 -17.63
C LYS A 458 -2.54 28.69 -18.04
N GLY A 459 -2.49 27.44 -18.52
CA GLY A 459 -1.28 26.76 -18.95
C GLY A 459 -0.55 25.98 -17.86
N TRP A 460 -1.10 25.86 -16.66
CA TRP A 460 -0.51 25.04 -15.61
C TRP A 460 -0.83 23.56 -15.80
N VAL A 461 0.17 22.71 -15.61
CA VAL A 461 0.05 21.25 -15.60
C VAL A 461 0.60 20.68 -14.31
N THR A 462 -0.04 19.64 -13.83
CA THR A 462 0.32 18.99 -12.57
C THR A 462 1.25 17.82 -12.79
N ALA A 463 2.16 17.57 -11.85
CA ALA A 463 3.02 16.40 -11.88
C ALA A 463 3.28 15.84 -10.48
N ASP A 464 3.42 14.52 -10.41
CA ASP A 464 4.08 13.82 -9.32
C ASP A 464 5.45 13.35 -9.83
N THR A 465 6.54 13.81 -9.22
CA THR A 465 7.89 13.51 -9.68
C THR A 465 8.39 12.15 -9.19
N HIS A 466 7.64 11.46 -8.29
CA HIS A 466 8.19 10.33 -7.57
C HIS A 466 7.12 9.29 -7.18
N VAL A 467 6.97 8.24 -8.00
CA VAL A 467 5.99 7.17 -7.79
C VAL A 467 6.62 5.81 -8.06
N HIS A 468 6.34 4.82 -7.18
CA HIS A 468 6.85 3.45 -7.29
C HIS A 468 5.74 2.40 -7.35
N PHE A 469 6.09 1.17 -7.71
CA PHE A 469 5.33 -0.08 -7.64
C PHE A 469 4.04 -0.17 -8.46
N LEU A 470 3.61 0.87 -9.11
CA LEU A 470 2.46 0.81 -10.02
C LEU A 470 2.89 0.27 -11.39
N SER A 471 1.98 -0.35 -12.12
CA SER A 471 2.16 -0.50 -13.57
C SER A 471 1.89 0.83 -14.27
N PRO A 472 2.40 1.07 -15.48
CA PRO A 472 2.08 2.29 -16.23
C PRO A 472 0.58 2.53 -16.42
N ILE A 473 -0.21 1.46 -16.59
CA ILE A 473 -1.68 1.54 -16.74
C ILE A 473 -2.36 1.92 -15.41
N SER A 474 -1.93 1.32 -14.29
CA SER A 474 -2.43 1.67 -12.96
C SER A 474 -2.07 3.11 -12.60
N ALA A 475 -0.83 3.52 -12.87
CA ALA A 475 -0.37 4.89 -12.65
C ALA A 475 -1.16 5.91 -13.50
N LEU A 476 -1.54 5.54 -14.73
CA LEU A 476 -2.37 6.39 -15.59
C LEU A 476 -3.79 6.55 -15.03
N LEU A 477 -4.41 5.46 -14.53
CA LEU A 477 -5.73 5.53 -13.90
C LEU A 477 -5.68 6.36 -12.63
N GLU A 478 -4.76 6.08 -11.72
CA GLU A 478 -4.65 6.81 -10.46
C GLU A 478 -4.30 8.28 -10.68
N GLY A 479 -3.31 8.58 -11.52
CA GLY A 479 -2.92 9.95 -11.86
C GLY A 479 -4.08 10.73 -12.48
N SER A 480 -4.80 10.14 -13.44
CA SER A 480 -5.96 10.79 -14.05
C SER A 480 -7.10 11.00 -13.05
N ALA A 481 -7.33 10.05 -12.13
CA ALA A 481 -8.35 10.16 -11.10
C ALA A 481 -7.99 11.19 -10.01
N GLU A 482 -6.71 11.37 -9.71
CA GLU A 482 -6.20 12.40 -8.80
C GLU A 482 -5.96 13.75 -9.52
N GLY A 483 -6.24 13.85 -10.82
CA GLY A 483 -6.02 15.08 -11.60
C GLY A 483 -4.53 15.44 -11.76
N VAL A 484 -3.65 14.45 -11.82
CA VAL A 484 -2.21 14.60 -12.03
C VAL A 484 -1.89 14.36 -13.50
N ASN A 485 -1.52 15.42 -14.21
CA ASN A 485 -1.28 15.37 -15.65
C ASN A 485 -0.03 14.55 -16.02
N VAL A 486 1.01 14.55 -15.16
CA VAL A 486 2.26 13.82 -15.38
C VAL A 486 2.61 12.98 -14.16
N VAL A 487 2.67 11.67 -14.33
CA VAL A 487 3.16 10.73 -13.30
C VAL A 487 4.53 10.21 -13.75
N ASN A 488 5.55 10.47 -12.92
CA ASN A 488 6.88 9.91 -13.11
C ASN A 488 6.97 8.61 -12.31
N LEU A 489 6.81 7.50 -13.01
CA LEU A 489 6.93 6.17 -12.44
C LEU A 489 8.40 5.76 -12.47
N LEU A 490 8.96 5.41 -11.31
CA LEU A 490 10.39 5.18 -11.19
C LEU A 490 10.73 3.70 -11.09
N ALA A 491 11.54 3.23 -12.04
CA ALA A 491 12.23 1.97 -11.89
C ALA A 491 13.33 2.15 -10.83
N SER A 492 13.45 1.18 -9.93
CA SER A 492 14.38 1.26 -8.82
C SER A 492 14.96 -0.11 -8.50
N GLN A 493 16.05 -0.09 -7.76
CA GLN A 493 16.71 -1.28 -7.24
C GLN A 493 16.92 -1.13 -5.72
N TRP A 494 16.46 -2.12 -4.97
CA TRP A 494 16.74 -2.29 -3.53
C TRP A 494 17.45 -3.62 -3.34
N GLY A 495 18.76 -3.58 -3.21
CA GLY A 495 19.56 -4.81 -3.18
C GLY A 495 19.32 -5.67 -4.42
N GLU A 496 18.84 -6.88 -4.24
CA GLU A 496 18.52 -7.82 -5.33
C GLU A 496 17.14 -7.56 -5.96
N LEU A 497 16.27 -6.79 -5.31
CA LEU A 497 14.96 -6.47 -5.83
C LEU A 497 15.03 -5.35 -6.86
N MET A 498 14.41 -5.57 -8.00
CA MET A 498 14.23 -4.56 -9.05
C MET A 498 12.73 -4.36 -9.32
N THR A 499 12.29 -3.11 -9.36
CA THR A 499 10.90 -2.74 -9.65
C THR A 499 10.81 -1.89 -10.90
N ASN A 500 9.76 -2.08 -11.70
CA ASN A 500 9.47 -1.33 -12.93
C ASN A 500 10.61 -1.31 -13.98
N VAL A 501 11.67 -2.10 -13.83
CA VAL A 501 12.76 -2.16 -14.81
C VAL A 501 12.27 -2.67 -16.16
N GLY A 502 11.33 -3.63 -16.16
CA GLY A 502 10.70 -4.13 -17.36
C GLY A 502 9.76 -3.14 -18.06
N ASP A 503 9.30 -2.11 -17.35
CA ASP A 503 8.45 -1.05 -17.90
C ASP A 503 9.26 0.09 -18.53
N PHE A 504 10.55 0.16 -18.24
CA PHE A 504 11.43 1.18 -18.80
C PHE A 504 11.88 0.81 -20.22
N ASP A 505 11.52 1.61 -21.20
CA ASP A 505 11.94 1.45 -22.61
C ASP A 505 12.69 2.67 -23.18
N GLY A 506 12.84 3.73 -22.38
CA GLY A 506 13.52 4.98 -22.76
C GLY A 506 12.79 5.82 -23.82
N LYS A 507 11.54 5.51 -24.17
CA LYS A 507 10.80 6.20 -25.23
C LYS A 507 9.31 6.40 -25.00
N THR A 508 8.58 5.40 -24.47
CA THR A 508 7.12 5.44 -24.37
C THR A 508 6.65 6.41 -23.30
N THR A 509 5.70 7.27 -23.66
CA THR A 509 4.93 8.08 -22.75
C THR A 509 3.48 7.60 -22.82
N TRP A 510 3.08 6.82 -21.81
CA TRP A 510 1.74 6.27 -21.71
C TRP A 510 0.70 7.39 -21.59
N GLY A 511 -0.45 7.24 -22.24
CA GLY A 511 -1.50 8.25 -22.29
C GLY A 511 -1.28 9.36 -23.30
N SER A 512 -0.09 9.45 -23.95
CA SER A 512 0.12 10.37 -25.06
C SER A 512 -0.66 9.97 -26.31
N LYS A 513 -0.86 10.89 -27.23
CA LYS A 513 -1.52 10.62 -28.53
C LYS A 513 -0.79 9.55 -29.34
N GLU A 514 0.55 9.55 -29.28
CA GLU A 514 1.39 8.55 -29.94
C GLU A 514 1.22 7.15 -29.33
N ALA A 515 0.90 7.06 -28.05
CA ALA A 515 0.60 5.82 -27.36
C ALA A 515 -0.90 5.46 -27.36
N GLY A 516 -1.73 6.18 -28.12
CA GLY A 516 -3.16 5.94 -28.26
C GLY A 516 -4.03 6.55 -27.17
N GLY A 517 -3.51 7.44 -26.33
CA GLY A 517 -4.25 8.21 -25.34
C GLY A 517 -4.79 9.53 -25.86
N ASP A 518 -5.41 10.34 -25.00
CA ASP A 518 -5.93 11.67 -25.32
C ASP A 518 -4.87 12.79 -25.17
N GLY A 519 -3.75 12.50 -24.52
CA GLY A 519 -2.67 13.44 -24.27
C GLY A 519 -2.87 14.32 -23.03
N GLU A 520 -3.94 14.15 -22.26
CA GLU A 520 -4.19 14.98 -21.07
C GLU A 520 -3.53 14.43 -19.80
N TYR A 521 -3.38 13.11 -19.71
CA TYR A 521 -2.73 12.44 -18.59
C TYR A 521 -1.60 11.54 -19.13
N LEU A 522 -0.42 11.71 -18.58
CA LEU A 522 0.80 11.09 -19.09
C LEU A 522 1.51 10.33 -17.98
N VAL A 523 2.02 9.15 -18.30
CA VAL A 523 2.94 8.40 -17.44
C VAL A 523 4.23 8.15 -18.20
N ARG A 524 5.35 8.44 -17.57
CA ARG A 524 6.67 8.15 -18.11
C ARG A 524 7.49 7.38 -17.10
N VAL A 525 8.13 6.28 -17.55
CA VAL A 525 9.02 5.53 -16.67
C VAL A 525 10.40 6.17 -16.71
N GLY A 526 10.87 6.60 -15.55
CA GLY A 526 12.23 7.05 -15.28
C GLY A 526 12.94 6.07 -14.36
N THR A 527 14.00 6.53 -13.68
CA THR A 527 14.66 5.74 -12.63
C THR A 527 14.94 6.58 -11.39
N GLU A 528 14.85 5.96 -10.23
CA GLU A 528 15.50 6.46 -9.03
C GLU A 528 16.76 5.63 -8.78
N ASN A 529 17.91 6.27 -8.93
CA ASN A 529 19.20 5.68 -8.63
C ASN A 529 19.62 6.04 -7.21
N ARG A 530 20.18 5.09 -6.45
CA ARG A 530 20.20 5.16 -4.99
C ARG A 530 21.56 4.83 -4.41
N GLN A 531 21.94 5.60 -3.39
CA GLN A 531 23.07 5.28 -2.50
C GLN A 531 22.71 5.69 -1.07
N HIS A 532 22.94 4.82 -0.13
CA HIS A 532 22.50 5.00 1.25
C HIS A 532 23.02 6.29 1.92
N VAL A 533 24.28 6.64 1.71
CA VAL A 533 24.91 7.80 2.35
C VAL A 533 25.00 9.00 1.41
N LEU A 534 25.42 8.76 0.17
CA LEU A 534 25.65 9.85 -0.79
C LEU A 534 24.36 10.51 -1.25
N GLY A 535 23.27 9.75 -1.37
CA GLY A 535 21.96 10.28 -1.72
C GLY A 535 21.21 9.46 -2.75
N HIS A 536 19.97 9.87 -3.01
CA HIS A 536 19.17 9.38 -4.10
C HIS A 536 19.04 10.42 -5.20
N ILE A 537 18.71 9.97 -6.41
CA ILE A 537 18.54 10.84 -7.56
C ILE A 537 17.49 10.29 -8.52
N SER A 538 16.47 11.08 -8.83
CA SER A 538 15.44 10.76 -9.81
C SER A 538 15.85 11.27 -11.19
N LEU A 539 15.93 10.34 -12.14
CA LEU A 539 16.35 10.57 -13.52
C LEU A 539 15.10 10.41 -14.41
N LEU A 540 14.55 11.54 -14.85
CA LEU A 540 13.23 11.60 -15.46
C LEU A 540 13.30 11.81 -16.97
N GLY A 541 12.48 11.10 -17.73
CA GLY A 541 12.23 11.35 -19.14
C GLY A 541 13.42 11.19 -20.08
N TYR A 542 14.55 10.68 -19.61
CA TYR A 542 15.69 10.43 -20.49
C TYR A 542 15.41 9.34 -21.53
N ARG A 543 16.17 9.34 -22.61
CA ARG A 543 15.97 8.45 -23.77
C ARG A 543 17.13 7.47 -23.90
N GLY A 544 16.84 6.26 -24.39
CA GLY A 544 17.87 5.28 -24.66
C GLY A 544 17.92 4.15 -23.64
N LYS A 545 19.11 3.77 -23.21
CA LYS A 545 19.30 2.67 -22.26
C LYS A 545 19.09 3.13 -20.82
N ILE A 546 18.58 2.24 -19.99
CA ILE A 546 18.51 2.46 -18.56
C ILE A 546 19.90 2.79 -17.99
N ILE A 547 19.96 3.78 -17.13
CA ILE A 547 21.20 4.23 -16.50
C ILE A 547 21.49 3.32 -15.32
N ALA A 548 22.46 2.45 -15.49
CA ALA A 548 22.88 1.43 -14.52
C ALA A 548 24.36 1.58 -14.16
N PRO A 549 24.83 1.06 -12.98
CA PRO A 549 24.00 0.42 -11.96
C PRO A 549 23.01 1.42 -11.34
N MET A 550 21.84 0.92 -10.85
CA MET A 550 20.85 1.80 -10.22
C MET A 550 21.07 1.94 -8.72
N THR A 551 21.87 1.04 -8.15
CA THR A 551 22.43 1.15 -6.79
C THR A 551 23.89 0.73 -6.80
N THR A 552 24.67 1.23 -5.87
CA THR A 552 26.06 0.87 -5.67
C THR A 552 26.41 1.03 -4.19
N GLY A 553 27.38 0.27 -3.72
CA GLY A 553 27.79 0.32 -2.33
C GLY A 553 27.05 -0.64 -1.41
N GLY A 554 26.46 -1.72 -1.93
CA GLY A 554 25.91 -2.80 -1.14
C GLY A 554 24.68 -3.49 -1.70
N PRO A 555 24.36 -4.72 -1.27
CA PRO A 555 23.19 -5.46 -1.70
C PRO A 555 21.88 -4.80 -1.22
N ASP A 556 21.92 -4.14 -0.07
CA ASP A 556 20.79 -3.47 0.56
C ASP A 556 20.90 -1.94 0.42
N GLU A 557 21.04 -1.44 -0.82
CA GLU A 557 21.10 0.00 -1.06
C GLU A 557 22.30 0.67 -0.37
N SER A 558 23.50 0.30 -0.77
CA SER A 558 24.75 0.88 -0.26
C SER A 558 25.11 0.53 1.17
N ALA A 559 24.95 -0.73 1.58
CA ALA A 559 25.52 -1.18 2.84
C ALA A 559 27.01 -0.80 2.93
N LEU A 560 27.43 -0.39 4.11
CA LEU A 560 28.87 -0.21 4.37
C LEU A 560 29.58 -1.55 4.15
N GLY A 561 30.53 -1.58 3.23
CA GLY A 561 31.28 -2.80 2.92
C GLY A 561 31.33 -3.12 1.43
N ASP A 562 30.33 -2.71 0.65
CA ASP A 562 30.38 -2.89 -0.79
C ASP A 562 30.97 -1.66 -1.51
N PRO A 563 31.63 -1.84 -2.66
CA PRO A 563 32.29 -0.75 -3.37
C PRO A 563 31.32 0.30 -3.89
N ILE A 564 31.64 1.56 -3.69
CA ILE A 564 30.99 2.69 -4.33
C ILE A 564 31.67 2.90 -5.70
N GLU A 565 30.94 2.76 -6.79
CA GLU A 565 31.51 2.77 -8.14
C GLU A 565 31.23 4.06 -8.90
N ILE A 566 30.17 4.81 -8.54
CA ILE A 566 29.68 5.97 -9.29
C ILE A 566 29.02 6.97 -8.33
N LEU A 567 29.11 8.26 -8.64
CA LEU A 567 28.48 9.34 -7.92
C LEU A 567 27.12 9.71 -8.53
N LEU A 568 26.24 10.35 -7.72
CA LEU A 568 24.98 10.94 -8.17
C LEU A 568 25.22 11.94 -9.33
N THR A 569 26.24 12.78 -9.21
CA THR A 569 26.65 13.75 -10.23
C THR A 569 26.94 13.08 -11.57
N GLU A 570 27.55 11.90 -11.57
CA GLU A 570 27.84 11.15 -12.81
C GLU A 570 26.56 10.58 -13.42
N TRP A 571 25.63 10.06 -12.60
CA TRP A 571 24.30 9.65 -13.07
C TRP A 571 23.52 10.83 -13.65
N ALA A 572 23.55 11.99 -12.97
CA ALA A 572 22.91 13.22 -13.46
C ALA A 572 23.41 13.60 -14.86
N ARG A 573 24.73 13.61 -15.05
CA ARG A 573 25.33 13.90 -16.35
C ARG A 573 24.94 12.91 -17.44
N GLN A 574 24.85 11.62 -17.12
CA GLN A 574 24.36 10.60 -18.06
C GLN A 574 22.90 10.85 -18.45
N CYS A 575 22.04 11.19 -17.46
CA CYS A 575 20.65 11.52 -17.70
C CYS A 575 20.50 12.75 -18.62
N ARG A 576 21.18 13.84 -18.28
CA ARG A 576 21.16 15.07 -19.09
C ARG A 576 21.69 14.88 -20.51
N LYS A 577 22.74 14.07 -20.69
CA LYS A 577 23.24 13.67 -22.02
C LYS A 577 22.20 12.94 -22.85
N GLN A 578 21.28 12.22 -22.22
CA GLN A 578 20.15 11.54 -22.84
C GLN A 578 18.87 12.39 -22.88
N GLY A 579 18.98 13.72 -22.62
CA GLY A 579 17.87 14.67 -22.69
C GLY A 579 16.92 14.65 -21.49
N GLY A 580 17.24 13.91 -20.42
CA GLY A 580 16.41 13.77 -19.24
C GLY A 580 16.48 14.96 -18.28
N LEU A 581 15.56 15.00 -17.34
CA LEU A 581 15.45 15.94 -16.23
C LEU A 581 16.00 15.29 -14.96
N VAL A 582 16.77 16.03 -14.17
CA VAL A 582 17.42 15.55 -12.95
C VAL A 582 16.76 16.19 -11.72
N VAL A 583 16.22 15.35 -10.82
CA VAL A 583 15.57 15.79 -9.59
C VAL A 583 16.26 15.12 -8.39
N LEU A 584 16.55 15.89 -7.34
CA LEU A 584 16.91 15.31 -6.03
C LEU A 584 15.63 15.03 -5.25
N PRO A 585 15.28 13.75 -5.04
CA PRO A 585 14.03 13.36 -4.40
C PRO A 585 14.11 13.59 -2.88
N HIS A 586 12.92 13.67 -2.23
CA HIS A 586 12.75 13.82 -0.77
C HIS A 586 13.87 14.65 -0.13
N PHE A 587 14.17 15.78 -0.78
CA PHE A 587 15.28 16.65 -0.41
C PHE A 587 15.14 17.17 1.03
N PRO A 588 16.19 17.15 1.86
CA PRO A 588 17.58 16.88 1.50
C PRO A 588 18.11 15.48 1.88
N ASN A 589 17.32 14.51 2.16
CA ASN A 589 17.72 13.23 2.70
C ASN A 589 17.73 12.09 1.66
N PRO A 590 18.74 11.18 1.65
CA PRO A 590 20.10 11.34 2.19
C PRO A 590 20.88 12.34 1.37
N ARG A 591 21.87 13.05 1.95
CA ARG A 591 22.36 14.31 1.38
C ARG A 591 23.87 14.47 1.19
N ALA A 592 24.67 13.44 1.44
CA ALA A 592 26.12 13.64 1.50
C ALA A 592 26.72 14.22 0.21
N GLU A 593 26.20 13.86 -0.98
CA GLU A 593 26.69 14.35 -2.27
C GLU A 593 25.84 15.47 -2.88
N HIS A 594 24.64 15.74 -2.39
CA HIS A 594 23.71 16.71 -3.01
C HIS A 594 24.36 18.07 -3.28
N ALA A 595 25.17 18.57 -2.34
CA ALA A 595 25.85 19.83 -2.47
C ALA A 595 26.79 19.88 -3.69
N ALA A 596 27.52 18.80 -3.97
CA ALA A 596 28.40 18.73 -5.12
C ALA A 596 27.62 18.77 -6.43
N SER A 597 26.51 18.03 -6.52
CA SER A 597 25.66 17.97 -7.71
C SER A 597 25.00 19.33 -8.01
N ILE A 598 24.50 20.02 -6.97
CA ILE A 598 23.87 21.35 -7.12
C ILE A 598 24.92 22.40 -7.52
N VAL A 599 26.08 22.44 -6.84
CA VAL A 599 27.17 23.37 -7.14
C VAL A 599 27.72 23.18 -8.55
N SER A 600 27.78 21.94 -9.03
CA SER A 600 28.22 21.63 -10.39
C SER A 600 27.18 21.98 -11.46
N GLY A 601 25.93 22.33 -11.08
CA GLY A 601 24.83 22.64 -12.00
C GLY A 601 24.28 21.44 -12.72
N ASP A 602 24.43 20.26 -12.13
CA ASP A 602 23.98 18.99 -12.74
C ASP A 602 22.54 18.60 -12.32
N VAL A 603 21.89 19.37 -11.43
CA VAL A 603 20.53 19.18 -10.92
C VAL A 603 19.59 20.26 -11.46
N ASP A 604 18.40 19.85 -11.91
CA ASP A 604 17.38 20.74 -12.44
C ASP A 604 16.36 21.18 -11.37
N ALA A 605 15.97 20.29 -10.44
CA ALA A 605 14.95 20.57 -9.42
C ALA A 605 15.18 19.79 -8.13
N LEU A 606 14.57 20.30 -7.04
CA LEU A 606 14.61 19.69 -5.71
C LEU A 606 13.18 19.39 -5.25
N GLU A 607 12.91 18.19 -4.72
CA GLU A 607 11.63 17.83 -4.11
C GLU A 607 11.52 18.42 -2.71
N MET A 608 10.44 19.16 -2.46
CA MET A 608 10.17 19.82 -1.17
C MET A 608 9.45 18.88 -0.18
N THR A 609 9.72 17.61 -0.23
CA THR A 609 9.16 16.57 0.63
C THR A 609 10.30 15.74 1.24
N ALA A 610 10.73 16.08 2.45
CA ALA A 610 11.64 15.20 3.19
C ALA A 610 10.93 13.89 3.59
N TRP A 611 11.69 12.91 4.11
CA TRP A 611 11.14 11.67 4.69
C TRP A 611 10.34 11.98 5.96
N GLY A 612 9.28 12.71 5.82
CA GLY A 612 8.36 13.10 6.88
C GLY A 612 6.95 12.61 6.58
N ASN A 613 6.02 13.09 7.40
CA ASN A 613 4.62 12.83 7.18
C ASN A 613 4.10 13.73 6.04
N LEU A 614 3.76 13.14 4.90
CA LEU A 614 3.20 13.85 3.75
C LEU A 614 1.94 14.68 4.07
N TYR A 615 1.28 14.39 5.19
CA TYR A 615 0.05 15.07 5.59
C TYR A 615 0.29 16.28 6.52
N GLU A 616 1.54 16.62 6.77
CA GLU A 616 1.93 17.81 7.56
C GLU A 616 2.31 19.03 6.71
N GLY A 617 2.15 18.92 5.40
CA GLY A 617 2.49 19.99 4.45
C GLY A 617 3.96 19.94 4.02
N ILE A 618 4.44 21.03 3.40
CA ILE A 618 5.84 21.16 3.00
C ILE A 618 6.70 21.23 4.25
N ASP A 619 7.73 20.38 4.30
CA ASP A 619 8.64 20.32 5.43
C ASP A 619 9.50 21.60 5.54
N PRO A 620 9.45 22.32 6.65
CA PRO A 620 10.31 23.49 6.88
C PRO A 620 11.81 23.16 6.77
N TYR A 621 12.20 21.92 7.06
CA TYR A 621 13.60 21.48 6.93
C TYR A 621 14.04 21.44 5.46
N SER A 622 13.22 20.91 4.58
CA SER A 622 13.45 20.93 3.12
C SER A 622 13.59 22.36 2.61
N LEU A 623 12.71 23.26 3.03
CA LEU A 623 12.76 24.67 2.64
C LEU A 623 14.03 25.35 3.15
N SER A 624 14.40 25.13 4.41
CA SER A 624 15.58 25.78 5.00
C SER A 624 16.88 25.36 4.30
N ASP A 625 17.00 24.08 3.91
CA ASP A 625 18.16 23.61 3.18
C ASP A 625 18.16 24.11 1.72
N TRP A 626 17.01 24.13 1.05
CA TRP A 626 16.87 24.72 -0.28
C TRP A 626 17.20 26.22 -0.31
N TYR A 627 16.72 27.00 0.68
CA TYR A 627 16.99 28.43 0.80
C TYR A 627 18.49 28.73 0.91
N ARG A 628 19.26 27.85 1.52
CA ARG A 628 20.72 27.94 1.61
C ARG A 628 21.38 28.01 0.23
N TYR A 629 20.92 27.16 -0.71
CA TYR A 629 21.42 27.20 -2.11
C TYR A 629 20.94 28.45 -2.83
N LEU A 630 19.68 28.85 -2.64
CA LEU A 630 19.15 30.09 -3.21
C LEU A 630 19.92 31.30 -2.73
N ASN A 631 20.25 31.37 -1.43
CA ASN A 631 21.08 32.44 -0.85
C ASN A 631 22.50 32.49 -1.38
N CYS A 632 22.94 31.41 -2.02
CA CYS A 632 24.20 31.33 -2.74
C CYS A 632 24.04 31.46 -4.28
N GLY A 633 22.84 31.83 -4.75
CA GLY A 633 22.56 32.12 -6.16
C GLY A 633 22.36 30.88 -7.05
N TYR A 634 22.22 29.70 -6.46
CA TYR A 634 21.87 28.50 -7.19
C TYR A 634 20.33 28.44 -7.34
N LEU A 635 19.85 28.90 -8.50
CA LEU A 635 18.42 28.95 -8.80
C LEU A 635 17.94 27.58 -9.27
N THR A 636 17.54 26.74 -8.34
CA THR A 636 16.94 25.42 -8.57
C THR A 636 15.43 25.47 -8.41
N ALA A 637 14.69 24.79 -9.27
CA ALA A 637 13.24 24.73 -9.19
C ALA A 637 12.78 23.89 -7.96
N ALA A 638 11.66 24.30 -7.35
CA ALA A 638 10.95 23.47 -6.38
C ALA A 638 9.95 22.56 -7.10
N VAL A 639 9.95 21.28 -6.77
CA VAL A 639 8.99 20.28 -7.26
C VAL A 639 8.44 19.45 -6.11
N GLY A 640 7.30 18.80 -6.31
CA GLY A 640 6.67 17.90 -5.35
C GLY A 640 6.53 16.50 -5.94
N GLY A 641 6.92 15.51 -5.17
CA GLY A 641 6.75 14.09 -5.45
C GLY A 641 6.32 13.36 -4.18
N THR A 642 5.49 12.34 -4.32
CA THR A 642 4.89 11.65 -3.17
C THR A 642 5.76 10.57 -2.57
N ASP A 643 6.77 10.10 -3.30
CA ASP A 643 7.48 8.85 -2.98
C ASP A 643 6.49 7.71 -2.64
N LYS A 644 5.45 7.62 -3.50
CA LYS A 644 4.37 6.65 -3.29
C LYS A 644 4.91 5.24 -3.38
N MET A 645 4.88 4.53 -2.24
CA MET A 645 5.34 3.15 -2.14
C MET A 645 4.21 2.18 -1.76
N SER A 646 2.99 2.68 -1.50
CA SER A 646 1.92 1.86 -0.95
C SER A 646 0.52 2.38 -1.29
N ALA A 647 -0.50 1.57 -0.99
CA ALA A 647 -1.91 1.95 -1.10
C ALA A 647 -2.34 3.06 -0.13
N ASN A 648 -1.53 3.35 0.90
CA ASN A 648 -1.84 4.39 1.87
C ASN A 648 -1.52 5.80 1.37
N THR A 649 -0.79 5.94 0.28
CA THR A 649 -0.40 7.23 -0.30
C THR A 649 -1.08 7.41 -1.66
N ALA A 650 -1.81 8.50 -1.84
CA ALA A 650 -2.38 8.85 -3.14
C ALA A 650 -1.32 9.48 -4.05
N VAL A 651 -1.35 9.18 -5.34
CA VAL A 651 -0.53 9.87 -6.35
C VAL A 651 -0.82 11.36 -6.29
N GLY A 652 0.22 12.19 -6.22
CA GLY A 652 0.10 13.64 -6.18
C GLY A 652 -0.54 14.22 -4.92
N THR A 653 -0.44 13.54 -3.77
CA THR A 653 -0.78 14.13 -2.45
C THR A 653 -0.04 15.44 -2.25
N VAL A 654 1.25 15.45 -2.54
CA VAL A 654 2.02 16.65 -2.84
C VAL A 654 2.35 16.65 -4.32
N ARG A 655 2.19 17.77 -4.98
CA ARG A 655 2.40 17.86 -6.43
C ARG A 655 3.06 19.13 -6.87
N THR A 656 3.72 19.05 -8.01
CA THR A 656 4.23 20.17 -8.78
C THR A 656 3.14 20.71 -9.67
N TYR A 657 2.99 22.04 -9.74
CA TYR A 657 2.40 22.74 -10.86
C TYR A 657 3.53 23.37 -11.68
N ALA A 658 3.57 23.09 -12.97
CA ALA A 658 4.53 23.67 -13.89
C ALA A 658 3.80 24.41 -15.01
N ARG A 659 4.22 25.65 -15.31
CA ARG A 659 3.57 26.49 -16.34
C ARG A 659 4.21 26.24 -17.69
N LEU A 660 3.43 25.77 -18.64
CA LEU A 660 3.86 25.58 -20.02
C LEU A 660 4.08 26.93 -20.71
N ASP A 661 4.99 26.94 -21.70
CA ASP A 661 5.06 28.06 -22.62
C ASP A 661 3.68 28.25 -23.30
N PRO A 662 3.15 29.50 -23.39
CA PRO A 662 1.83 29.77 -23.96
C PRO A 662 1.65 29.25 -25.40
N GLN A 663 2.72 29.03 -26.15
CA GLN A 663 2.68 28.53 -27.50
C GLN A 663 2.94 27.01 -27.61
N ALA A 664 3.31 26.35 -26.51
CA ALA A 664 3.63 24.93 -26.52
C ALA A 664 2.37 24.06 -26.36
N GLU A 665 2.25 23.04 -27.19
CA GLU A 665 1.32 21.95 -26.94
C GLU A 665 1.77 21.16 -25.69
N PHE A 666 0.81 20.68 -24.88
CA PHE A 666 1.14 19.87 -23.73
C PHE A 666 1.73 18.52 -24.16
N THR A 667 2.96 18.29 -23.77
CA THR A 667 3.69 17.04 -23.92
C THR A 667 4.57 16.84 -22.68
N TYR A 668 5.04 15.62 -22.49
CA TYR A 668 5.99 15.34 -21.39
C TYR A 668 7.28 16.19 -21.53
N GLN A 669 7.76 16.44 -22.76
CA GLN A 669 8.91 17.28 -23.02
C GLN A 669 8.66 18.75 -22.62
N ALA A 670 7.50 19.29 -22.99
CA ALA A 670 7.13 20.67 -22.63
C ALA A 670 7.04 20.86 -21.11
N TRP A 671 6.56 19.83 -20.38
CA TRP A 671 6.58 19.81 -18.92
C TRP A 671 8.01 19.84 -18.36
N MET A 672 8.92 18.98 -18.86
CA MET A 672 10.34 19.02 -18.43
C MET A 672 10.98 20.38 -18.64
N GLU A 673 10.68 21.03 -19.76
CA GLU A 673 11.21 22.37 -20.08
C GLU A 673 10.67 23.44 -19.14
N ALA A 674 9.38 23.36 -18.76
CA ALA A 674 8.79 24.25 -17.76
C ALA A 674 9.46 24.09 -16.39
N VAL A 675 9.74 22.86 -15.96
CA VAL A 675 10.48 22.60 -14.72
C VAL A 675 11.90 23.17 -14.79
N ARG A 676 12.63 22.99 -15.91
CA ARG A 676 13.97 23.57 -16.09
C ARG A 676 13.99 25.10 -16.06
N ARG A 677 12.93 25.73 -16.56
CA ARG A 677 12.81 27.19 -16.46
C ARG A 677 12.53 27.67 -15.02
N GLY A 678 12.11 26.74 -14.14
CA GLY A 678 11.71 27.08 -12.76
C GLY A 678 10.33 27.72 -12.66
N GLU A 679 9.51 27.67 -13.70
CA GLU A 679 8.13 28.15 -13.66
C GLU A 679 7.24 27.14 -12.93
N THR A 680 7.52 26.93 -11.63
CA THR A 680 6.88 25.88 -10.82
C THR A 680 6.43 26.39 -9.46
N PHE A 681 5.48 25.67 -8.89
CA PHE A 681 5.19 25.72 -7.45
C PHE A 681 4.82 24.33 -6.94
N VAL A 682 5.05 24.09 -5.65
CA VAL A 682 4.69 22.86 -4.93
C VAL A 682 3.46 23.13 -4.10
N THR A 683 2.54 22.18 -4.05
CA THR A 683 1.30 22.35 -3.27
C THR A 683 0.73 21.03 -2.75
N TYR A 684 0.03 21.17 -1.62
CA TYR A 684 -0.85 20.16 -1.00
C TYR A 684 -2.35 20.50 -1.18
N GLY A 685 -2.67 21.55 -1.92
CA GLY A 685 -4.06 21.94 -2.18
C GLY A 685 -4.21 23.34 -2.75
N PRO A 686 -3.71 24.41 -2.07
CA PRO A 686 -3.79 25.77 -2.58
C PRO A 686 -3.02 25.97 -3.88
N LEU A 687 -3.62 26.65 -4.84
CA LEU A 687 -3.01 27.02 -6.10
C LEU A 687 -2.58 28.47 -6.03
N LEU A 688 -1.50 28.82 -6.70
CA LEU A 688 -0.95 30.16 -6.69
C LEU A 688 -0.52 30.65 -8.08
N GLU A 689 -0.59 31.96 -8.28
CA GLU A 689 0.13 32.72 -9.30
C GLU A 689 0.98 33.78 -8.60
N PHE A 690 2.20 33.95 -9.06
CA PHE A 690 3.18 34.85 -8.49
C PHE A 690 4.04 35.46 -9.57
N VAL A 691 4.14 36.77 -9.60
CA VAL A 691 4.98 37.52 -10.55
C VAL A 691 5.66 38.69 -9.84
N VAL A 692 6.89 38.98 -10.25
CA VAL A 692 7.68 40.12 -9.79
C VAL A 692 8.02 40.96 -11.02
N ASP A 693 7.59 42.24 -11.05
CA ASP A 693 7.71 43.10 -12.22
C ASP A 693 7.30 42.43 -13.54
N GLY A 694 6.20 41.65 -13.50
CA GLY A 694 5.70 40.89 -14.65
C GLY A 694 6.48 39.63 -15.00
N HIS A 695 7.51 39.25 -14.25
CA HIS A 695 8.32 38.07 -14.46
C HIS A 695 7.84 36.88 -13.61
N PRO A 696 7.66 35.69 -14.18
CA PRO A 696 7.21 34.52 -13.45
C PRO A 696 8.35 33.88 -12.61
N PRO A 697 8.04 32.89 -11.73
CA PRO A 697 9.05 32.07 -11.06
C PRO A 697 10.10 31.51 -12.02
N GLY A 698 11.33 31.34 -11.55
CA GLY A 698 12.48 30.91 -12.35
C GLY A 698 13.21 32.05 -13.09
N SER A 699 12.61 33.23 -13.15
CA SER A 699 13.19 34.38 -13.84
C SER A 699 14.35 35.04 -13.05
N ARG A 700 15.23 35.71 -13.80
CA ARG A 700 16.25 36.63 -13.27
C ARG A 700 15.99 38.05 -13.78
N ILE A 701 15.92 38.99 -12.84
CA ILE A 701 15.69 40.43 -13.12
C ILE A 701 16.99 41.17 -12.80
N GLU A 702 17.44 41.99 -13.73
CA GLU A 702 18.61 42.85 -13.56
C GLU A 702 18.18 44.28 -13.15
N MET A 703 18.73 44.78 -12.05
CA MET A 703 18.50 46.12 -11.56
C MET A 703 19.78 46.95 -11.53
N PRO A 704 19.67 48.30 -11.65
CA PRO A 704 20.81 49.19 -11.47
C PRO A 704 21.48 49.04 -10.09
N ALA A 705 22.76 49.43 -9.97
CA ALA A 705 23.51 49.35 -8.72
C ALA A 705 22.89 50.18 -7.54
N SER A 706 22.03 51.14 -7.85
CA SER A 706 21.25 51.89 -6.85
C SER A 706 20.12 51.07 -6.22
N GLY A 707 19.86 49.88 -6.72
CA GLY A 707 18.65 49.14 -6.41
C GLY A 707 17.39 49.81 -6.96
N GLY A 708 16.26 49.39 -6.47
CA GLY A 708 14.95 49.87 -6.92
C GLY A 708 13.82 49.30 -6.10
N THR A 709 12.61 49.50 -6.57
CA THR A 709 11.40 48.87 -6.03
C THR A 709 10.87 47.90 -7.09
N VAL A 710 10.46 46.68 -6.68
CA VAL A 710 9.78 45.73 -7.52
C VAL A 710 8.33 45.59 -7.11
N ASP A 711 7.47 45.40 -8.07
CA ASP A 711 6.05 45.14 -7.85
C ASP A 711 5.80 43.64 -7.83
N VAL A 712 5.25 43.17 -6.71
CA VAL A 712 4.89 41.74 -6.50
C VAL A 712 3.41 41.58 -6.59
N LEU A 713 2.95 40.86 -7.59
CA LEU A 713 1.54 40.49 -7.77
C LEU A 713 1.34 39.01 -7.42
N TRP A 714 0.24 38.72 -6.72
CA TRP A 714 -0.09 37.35 -6.38
C TRP A 714 -1.60 37.09 -6.42
N GLN A 715 -1.96 35.86 -6.79
CA GLN A 715 -3.30 35.31 -6.67
C GLN A 715 -3.20 33.90 -6.07
N VAL A 716 -4.08 33.56 -5.14
CA VAL A 716 -4.18 32.24 -4.53
C VAL A 716 -5.62 31.77 -4.51
N ALA A 717 -5.81 30.45 -4.66
CA ALA A 717 -7.14 29.84 -4.60
C ALA A 717 -7.07 28.40 -4.11
N SER A 718 -8.09 27.95 -3.37
CA SER A 718 -8.18 26.57 -2.92
C SER A 718 -9.64 26.11 -2.80
N VAL A 719 -9.89 24.84 -3.15
CA VAL A 719 -11.17 24.16 -2.91
C VAL A 719 -11.00 22.87 -2.13
N THR A 720 -9.79 22.57 -1.67
CA THR A 720 -9.48 21.37 -0.90
C THR A 720 -8.97 21.71 0.49
N VAL A 721 -7.89 22.45 0.62
CA VAL A 721 -7.31 22.88 1.89
C VAL A 721 -7.66 24.34 2.16
N PRO A 722 -8.35 24.67 3.28
CA PRO A 722 -8.66 26.04 3.61
C PRO A 722 -7.39 26.86 3.78
N MET A 723 -7.23 27.97 3.04
CA MET A 723 -6.11 28.87 3.19
C MET A 723 -6.31 29.75 4.44
N SER A 724 -5.21 30.17 5.03
CA SER A 724 -5.19 31.06 6.21
C SER A 724 -4.35 32.31 5.98
N ARG A 725 -3.22 32.19 5.29
CA ARG A 725 -2.24 33.26 5.18
C ARG A 725 -1.37 33.12 3.91
N VAL A 726 -1.00 34.28 3.36
CA VAL A 726 -0.03 34.40 2.26
C VAL A 726 1.17 35.19 2.74
N GLU A 727 2.37 34.71 2.47
CA GLU A 727 3.64 35.28 2.90
C GLU A 727 4.58 35.49 1.72
N LEU A 728 5.22 36.65 1.67
CA LEU A 728 6.33 36.92 0.77
C LEU A 728 7.64 36.60 1.46
N ILE A 729 8.39 35.68 0.90
CA ILE A 729 9.72 35.29 1.37
C ILE A 729 10.78 36.03 0.56
N VAL A 730 11.71 36.64 1.23
CA VAL A 730 12.88 37.32 0.62
C VAL A 730 14.16 36.83 1.31
N ASN A 731 15.02 36.16 0.56
CA ASN A 731 16.27 35.57 1.09
C ASN A 731 16.06 34.65 2.30
N GLY A 732 14.94 33.91 2.33
CA GLY A 732 14.59 32.98 3.41
C GLY A 732 13.82 33.60 4.60
N GLU A 733 13.59 34.91 4.60
CA GLU A 733 12.84 35.57 5.66
C GLU A 733 11.47 36.06 5.19
N ILE A 734 10.47 36.01 6.07
CA ILE A 734 9.15 36.58 5.82
C ILE A 734 9.25 38.10 5.77
N ARG A 735 9.00 38.67 4.61
CA ARG A 735 9.02 40.10 4.39
C ARG A 735 7.67 40.77 4.54
N GLU A 736 6.65 40.14 3.96
CA GLU A 736 5.24 40.57 4.03
C GLU A 736 4.37 39.36 4.41
N SER A 737 3.28 39.62 5.11
CA SER A 737 2.33 38.58 5.50
C SER A 737 0.92 39.13 5.56
N VAL A 738 -0.07 38.40 5.02
CA VAL A 738 -1.45 38.81 5.04
C VAL A 738 -2.37 37.62 5.28
N ALA A 739 -3.33 37.74 6.18
CA ALA A 739 -4.41 36.77 6.38
C ALA A 739 -5.36 36.80 5.19
N VAL A 740 -5.77 35.62 4.74
CA VAL A 740 -6.64 35.47 3.58
C VAL A 740 -7.86 34.59 3.89
N PRO A 741 -8.98 34.75 3.17
CA PRO A 741 -10.11 33.83 3.28
C PRO A 741 -9.73 32.42 2.79
N PRO A 742 -10.49 31.38 3.21
CA PRO A 742 -10.18 29.98 2.87
C PRO A 742 -10.14 29.68 1.38
N GLY A 743 -10.92 30.36 0.57
CA GLY A 743 -11.18 30.00 -0.83
C GLY A 743 -10.32 30.72 -1.86
N GLU A 744 -10.35 32.03 -1.92
CA GLU A 744 -9.66 32.82 -2.97
C GLU A 744 -9.22 34.18 -2.43
N ALA A 745 -8.02 34.60 -2.83
CA ALA A 745 -7.50 35.91 -2.53
C ALA A 745 -6.47 36.35 -3.59
N SER A 746 -6.30 37.67 -3.70
CA SER A 746 -5.26 38.29 -4.53
C SER A 746 -4.71 39.53 -3.86
N GLY A 747 -3.51 39.92 -4.19
CA GLY A 747 -2.89 41.07 -3.63
C GLY A 747 -1.66 41.60 -4.38
N HIS A 748 -1.11 42.67 -3.83
CA HIS A 748 0.01 43.36 -4.41
C HIS A 748 0.89 43.90 -3.28
N TRP A 749 2.22 43.79 -3.47
CA TRP A 749 3.21 44.43 -2.60
C TRP A 749 4.23 45.20 -3.43
N SER A 750 4.70 46.34 -2.95
CA SER A 750 5.83 47.05 -3.51
C SER A 750 7.04 46.90 -2.58
N VAL A 751 8.08 46.20 -3.07
CA VAL A 751 9.21 45.75 -2.24
C VAL A 751 10.49 46.46 -2.65
N ARG A 752 11.14 47.12 -1.71
CA ARG A 752 12.45 47.78 -1.94
C ARG A 752 13.55 46.72 -1.95
N VAL A 753 14.34 46.68 -3.03
CA VAL A 753 15.48 45.76 -3.22
C VAL A 753 16.75 46.62 -3.44
N ASN A 754 17.64 46.61 -2.47
CA ASN A 754 18.89 47.40 -2.49
C ASN A 754 20.13 46.53 -2.72
N LYS A 755 20.00 45.22 -2.60
CA LYS A 755 21.05 44.23 -2.83
C LYS A 755 20.40 43.05 -3.56
N SER A 756 21.19 42.27 -4.28
CA SER A 756 20.70 41.05 -4.93
C SER A 756 19.93 40.15 -3.95
N ALA A 757 18.78 39.69 -4.36
CA ALA A 757 17.84 38.91 -3.55
C ALA A 757 17.06 37.94 -4.40
N TRP A 758 16.46 36.93 -3.78
CA TRP A 758 15.41 36.13 -4.35
C TRP A 758 14.09 36.33 -3.60
N LEU A 759 13.00 36.23 -4.32
CA LEU A 759 11.63 36.38 -3.81
C LEU A 759 10.79 35.18 -4.16
N ALA A 760 9.99 34.69 -3.22
CA ALA A 760 9.05 33.61 -3.43
C ALA A 760 7.76 33.81 -2.63
N LEU A 761 6.68 33.18 -3.06
CA LEU A 761 5.38 33.19 -2.39
C LEU A 761 5.16 31.90 -1.62
N LEU A 762 4.71 32.01 -0.38
CA LEU A 762 4.34 30.89 0.50
C LEU A 762 2.88 31.04 0.93
N VAL A 763 2.14 29.95 0.87
CA VAL A 763 0.72 29.90 1.29
C VAL A 763 0.59 28.94 2.46
N ARG A 764 -0.06 29.41 3.53
CA ARG A 764 -0.42 28.59 4.68
C ARG A 764 -1.90 28.24 4.66
N GLY A 765 -2.22 27.10 5.24
CA GLY A 765 -3.59 26.64 5.39
C GLY A 765 -3.73 25.62 6.50
N HIS A 766 -4.95 25.32 6.88
CA HIS A 766 -5.27 24.27 7.84
C HIS A 766 -6.76 23.91 7.79
N TYR A 767 -7.07 22.68 8.10
CA TYR A 767 -8.45 22.30 8.41
C TYR A 767 -8.81 22.69 9.85
N ALA A 768 -10.10 22.72 10.13
CA ALA A 768 -10.58 22.95 11.49
C ALA A 768 -9.94 21.96 12.46
N ASP A 769 -9.52 22.45 13.62
CA ASP A 769 -8.87 21.67 14.69
C ASP A 769 -7.53 21.00 14.31
N LYS A 770 -6.91 21.44 13.22
CA LYS A 770 -5.57 20.99 12.79
C LYS A 770 -4.54 22.11 12.84
N PRO A 771 -3.26 21.80 13.05
CA PRO A 771 -2.20 22.79 12.96
C PRO A 771 -2.15 23.50 11.60
N GLU A 772 -1.70 24.76 11.59
CA GLU A 772 -1.38 25.47 10.36
C GLU A 772 -0.12 24.90 9.72
N ILE A 773 -0.19 24.65 8.42
CA ILE A 773 0.90 24.06 7.65
C ILE A 773 1.36 24.99 6.53
N ILE A 774 2.52 24.70 5.96
CA ILE A 774 2.96 25.26 4.69
C ILE A 774 2.29 24.44 3.59
N ALA A 775 1.23 25.00 3.01
CA ALA A 775 0.38 24.31 2.07
C ALA A 775 0.82 24.46 0.60
N ALA A 776 1.48 25.57 0.25
CA ALA A 776 2.07 25.76 -1.08
C ALA A 776 3.27 26.72 -1.04
N HIS A 777 4.19 26.55 -1.99
CA HIS A 777 5.37 27.40 -2.14
C HIS A 777 5.78 27.52 -3.62
N SER A 778 5.99 28.77 -4.10
CA SER A 778 6.49 29.00 -5.47
C SER A 778 7.99 28.75 -5.58
N SER A 779 8.48 28.42 -6.77
CA SER A 779 9.88 28.66 -7.11
C SER A 779 10.15 30.16 -7.08
N PRO A 780 11.42 30.60 -6.86
CA PRO A 780 11.73 32.00 -6.67
C PRO A 780 11.87 32.76 -7.99
N VAL A 781 11.74 34.10 -7.88
CA VAL A 781 12.29 35.08 -8.83
C VAL A 781 13.55 35.67 -8.22
N MET A 782 14.63 35.71 -8.99
CA MET A 782 15.92 36.28 -8.54
C MET A 782 16.10 37.68 -9.09
N VAL A 783 16.43 38.65 -8.22
CA VAL A 783 16.73 40.06 -8.57
C VAL A 783 18.19 40.31 -8.32
N THR A 784 18.93 40.63 -9.38
CA THR A 784 20.36 40.97 -9.32
C THR A 784 20.52 42.51 -9.35
N VAL A 785 21.17 43.07 -8.35
CA VAL A 785 21.39 44.51 -8.26
C VAL A 785 22.83 44.84 -8.63
N GLY A 786 23.03 45.66 -9.67
CA GLY A 786 24.33 46.12 -10.14
C GLY A 786 25.30 45.00 -10.54
N GLY A 787 24.79 43.86 -10.97
CA GLY A 787 25.59 42.66 -11.25
C GLY A 787 26.20 42.01 -10.01
N GLY A 788 25.75 42.40 -8.79
CA GLY A 788 26.24 41.86 -7.54
C GLY A 788 25.84 40.38 -7.36
N ALA A 789 26.79 39.53 -7.04
CA ALA A 789 26.53 38.13 -6.79
C ALA A 789 25.71 37.94 -5.50
N LEU A 790 24.77 37.00 -5.52
CA LEU A 790 24.09 36.49 -4.34
C LEU A 790 24.97 35.40 -3.74
N LEU A 791 25.57 35.67 -2.58
CA LEU A 791 26.38 34.68 -1.85
C LEU A 791 26.36 35.00 -0.34
N ALA A 792 25.52 34.30 0.39
CA ALA A 792 25.50 34.36 1.85
C ALA A 792 26.69 33.55 2.41
N ALA A 793 27.57 34.20 3.12
CA ALA A 793 28.81 33.60 3.60
C ALA A 793 28.60 32.35 4.46
N ALA A 794 27.69 32.41 5.44
CA ALA A 794 27.40 31.28 6.31
C ALA A 794 26.82 30.06 5.55
N ASP A 795 25.91 30.31 4.63
CA ASP A 795 25.32 29.25 3.81
C ASP A 795 26.35 28.64 2.87
N ALA A 796 27.23 29.45 2.27
CA ALA A 796 28.31 28.99 1.40
C ALA A 796 29.32 28.10 2.16
N VAL A 797 29.69 28.48 3.41
CA VAL A 797 30.53 27.63 4.26
C VAL A 797 29.85 26.29 4.54
N THR A 798 28.56 26.27 4.91
CA THR A 798 27.82 25.03 5.16
C THR A 798 27.76 24.13 3.93
N ILE A 799 27.52 24.69 2.74
CA ILE A 799 27.51 23.92 1.48
C ILE A 799 28.91 23.34 1.21
N LEU A 800 29.97 24.12 1.47
CA LEU A 800 31.35 23.68 1.30
C LEU A 800 31.66 22.50 2.23
N GLU A 801 31.31 22.62 3.52
CA GLU A 801 31.46 21.56 4.52
C GLU A 801 30.67 20.28 4.15
N GLN A 802 29.53 20.40 3.50
CA GLN A 802 28.79 19.23 2.98
C GLN A 802 29.60 18.51 1.89
N ILE A 803 30.22 19.23 0.98
CA ILE A 803 31.10 18.63 -0.06
C ILE A 803 32.32 17.99 0.59
N GLU A 804 32.93 18.64 1.59
CA GLU A 804 34.03 18.07 2.36
C GLU A 804 33.64 16.80 3.11
N GLY A 805 32.42 16.76 3.64
CA GLY A 805 31.84 15.56 4.25
C GLY A 805 31.72 14.38 3.27
N ALA A 806 31.30 14.66 2.04
CA ALA A 806 31.25 13.65 0.97
C ALA A 806 32.64 13.13 0.58
N LEU A 807 33.63 14.03 0.49
CA LEU A 807 35.03 13.68 0.26
C LEU A 807 35.57 12.81 1.40
N ALA A 808 35.34 13.23 2.65
CA ALA A 808 35.79 12.48 3.83
C ALA A 808 35.15 11.07 3.87
N TYR A 809 33.87 10.95 3.55
CA TYR A 809 33.19 9.66 3.46
C TYR A 809 33.83 8.75 2.40
N LEU A 810 34.06 9.29 1.20
CA LEU A 810 34.68 8.54 0.10
C LEU A 810 36.12 8.12 0.45
N ASP A 811 36.88 8.98 1.14
CA ASP A 811 38.28 8.77 1.46
C ASP A 811 38.51 7.85 2.68
N THR A 812 37.54 7.71 3.58
CA THR A 812 37.74 7.07 4.89
C THR A 812 36.79 5.93 5.21
N VAL A 813 35.47 6.13 5.03
CA VAL A 813 34.43 5.18 5.48
C VAL A 813 33.92 4.32 4.33
N GLY A 814 33.74 4.91 3.15
CA GLY A 814 33.22 4.21 1.98
C GLY A 814 34.17 3.10 1.51
N THR A 815 33.62 1.93 1.22
CA THR A 815 34.42 0.87 0.60
C THR A 815 34.82 1.30 -0.80
N ARG A 816 36.13 1.26 -1.04
CA ARG A 816 36.69 1.72 -2.33
C ARG A 816 36.40 0.73 -3.45
N ALA A 817 35.90 1.26 -4.54
CA ALA A 817 35.92 0.62 -5.84
C ALA A 817 37.36 0.49 -6.39
N GLU A 818 37.50 0.08 -7.63
CA GLU A 818 38.78 0.12 -8.34
C GLU A 818 39.40 1.53 -8.30
N ASP A 819 40.73 1.60 -8.25
CA ASP A 819 41.50 2.86 -8.18
C ASP A 819 41.05 3.91 -9.22
N VAL A 820 40.69 3.47 -10.40
CA VAL A 820 40.26 4.39 -11.49
C VAL A 820 38.91 5.00 -11.14
N ALA A 821 37.94 4.21 -10.67
CA ALA A 821 36.60 4.70 -10.29
C ALA A 821 36.72 5.64 -9.06
N TYR A 822 37.48 5.26 -8.05
CA TYR A 822 37.71 6.09 -6.88
C TYR A 822 38.33 7.46 -7.24
N LYS A 823 39.42 7.48 -8.05
CA LYS A 823 40.05 8.72 -8.49
C LYS A 823 39.10 9.62 -9.29
N ARG A 824 38.29 9.02 -10.16
CA ARG A 824 37.27 9.75 -10.95
C ARG A 824 36.23 10.40 -10.04
N MET A 825 35.68 9.65 -9.09
CA MET A 825 34.70 10.19 -8.13
C MET A 825 35.30 11.31 -7.28
N ARG A 826 36.50 11.11 -6.74
CA ARG A 826 37.21 12.13 -5.96
C ARG A 826 37.43 13.41 -6.75
N LEU A 827 37.81 13.33 -8.02
CA LEU A 827 37.97 14.49 -8.91
C LEU A 827 36.67 15.27 -9.11
N VAL A 828 35.52 14.59 -9.21
CA VAL A 828 34.21 15.27 -9.32
C VAL A 828 33.91 16.08 -8.08
N LEU A 829 34.10 15.53 -6.89
CA LEU A 829 33.87 16.23 -5.62
C LEU A 829 34.85 17.38 -5.42
N VAL A 830 36.13 17.18 -5.71
CA VAL A 830 37.17 18.26 -5.66
C VAL A 830 36.86 19.38 -6.64
N ALA A 831 36.34 19.06 -7.83
CA ALA A 831 35.96 20.10 -8.80
C ALA A 831 34.77 20.94 -8.30
N ALA A 832 33.77 20.31 -7.72
CA ALA A 832 32.64 21.02 -7.11
C ALA A 832 33.11 21.91 -5.92
N HIS A 833 33.92 21.34 -5.03
CA HIS A 833 34.52 22.08 -3.92
C HIS A 833 35.26 23.33 -4.42
N ARG A 834 36.18 23.15 -5.37
CA ARG A 834 36.98 24.23 -5.97
C ARG A 834 36.10 25.32 -6.57
N THR A 835 35.03 24.96 -7.25
CA THR A 835 34.08 25.90 -7.87
C THR A 835 33.45 26.82 -6.83
N LEU A 836 32.93 26.27 -5.72
CA LEU A 836 32.35 27.09 -4.64
C LEU A 836 33.42 27.89 -3.88
N HIS A 837 34.49 27.21 -3.51
CA HIS A 837 35.63 27.81 -2.77
C HIS A 837 36.21 29.05 -3.49
N ASN A 838 36.51 28.91 -4.78
CA ASN A 838 37.04 30.05 -5.56
C ASN A 838 36.04 31.20 -5.64
N ARG A 839 34.76 30.91 -5.80
CA ARG A 839 33.69 31.90 -5.81
C ARG A 839 33.57 32.63 -4.48
N MET A 840 33.71 31.90 -3.35
CA MET A 840 33.73 32.50 -1.99
C MET A 840 34.88 33.49 -1.84
N HIS A 841 36.10 33.09 -2.22
CA HIS A 841 37.27 33.97 -2.12
C HIS A 841 37.15 35.17 -3.05
N GLN A 842 36.65 35.04 -4.26
CA GLN A 842 36.38 36.15 -5.19
C GLN A 842 35.39 37.17 -4.61
N GLN A 843 34.49 36.74 -3.72
CA GLN A 843 33.53 37.59 -3.04
C GLN A 843 34.02 38.07 -1.65
N GLY A 844 35.29 37.80 -1.32
CA GLY A 844 35.89 38.20 -0.05
C GLY A 844 35.44 37.38 1.17
N THR A 845 34.85 36.21 0.94
CA THR A 845 34.46 35.28 2.01
C THR A 845 35.59 34.31 2.29
N TYR A 846 36.16 34.36 3.48
CA TYR A 846 37.25 33.48 3.92
C TYR A 846 36.75 32.55 5.01
N HIS A 847 37.25 31.32 5.04
CA HIS A 847 36.89 30.29 5.99
C HIS A 847 38.11 29.44 6.42
N GLY A 848 37.98 28.64 7.47
CA GLY A 848 39.01 27.69 7.86
C GLY A 848 39.16 26.57 6.83
N HIS A 849 40.39 26.13 6.61
CA HIS A 849 40.68 25.01 5.70
C HIS A 849 40.85 23.72 6.49
N THR A 850 40.36 22.61 5.95
CA THR A 850 40.56 21.28 6.50
C THR A 850 41.71 20.56 5.80
N PRO A 851 42.30 19.52 6.42
CA PRO A 851 43.32 18.70 5.73
C PRO A 851 42.84 18.02 4.44
N VAL A 852 41.53 17.86 4.25
CA VAL A 852 40.93 17.29 3.05
C VAL A 852 40.91 18.28 1.88
N THR A 853 41.01 19.58 2.18
CA THR A 853 40.87 20.68 1.23
C THR A 853 42.04 21.64 1.25
N ASP A 854 43.27 21.10 1.37
CA ASP A 854 44.49 21.92 1.32
C ASP A 854 44.56 22.70 0.00
N HIS A 855 44.85 23.98 0.07
CA HIS A 855 45.04 24.88 -1.06
C HIS A 855 46.05 24.34 -2.12
N ALA A 856 47.02 23.55 -1.72
CA ALA A 856 47.99 22.95 -2.63
C ALA A 856 47.35 21.99 -3.66
N GLU A 857 46.19 21.42 -3.36
CA GLU A 857 45.44 20.59 -4.28
C GLU A 857 44.58 21.38 -5.30
N HIS A 858 44.46 22.68 -5.10
CA HIS A 858 43.62 23.55 -5.91
C HIS A 858 44.40 24.37 -6.98
N HIS A 859 45.74 24.27 -6.99
CA HIS A 859 46.61 24.92 -7.95
C HIS A 859 47.17 23.95 -9.04
#